data_291ee62d8c0c8607bc544bc81e04dcb4
#
_entry.id   291ee62d8c0c8607bc544bc81e04dcb4
#
_cell.length_a   1.000
_cell.length_b   1.000
_cell.length_c   1.000
_cell.angle_alpha   90.00
_cell.angle_beta   90.00
_cell.angle_gamma   90.00
#
_symmetry.space_group_name_H-M   'P 1'
#
loop_
_entity.id
_entity.type
_entity.pdbx_description
1 polymer ?
#
loop_
_entity_poly.entity_id
_entity_poly.type
_entity_poly.pdbx_seq_one_letter_code
_entity_poly.pdbx_strand_id
1 'polypeptide(L)'
;MSLFKTTRLFQQHGITDCGPCCLCSLAGHYGKRVGIGYARRISATGREGTTVLGMSEGAKRLGIRLDAVRTDLSEWDSRQWQELPVPAIVHLSKSNGLQHFVVAYGTSADGISYMDPADGLMHECSFESFSGECSGVFLLASKASDFSTVPTGTGNTRFLLSLIADYKRYILVSFVCSLLIMAMSFAQALLSGWVTDRLAGQGNMEIKYISLVFLGIVTVLFGFNAFSIGYHAMVSKQIDNSLVGRLCGHLFRLPASFFDSISVGEVVSRFLDVSRIKGYVTEGLSGLALGGFTVIGTVIVLFSMSLPLGFCAVGLIPAYTLVCWHVNRYLKRNRTQMMEAQALMTSGITEHVAMTMKTRQLCWQNGVSEKLQKAYERFTSVSYGGMVRMRYARLLIQTVCSIATIFIIVVSSFYICIGVMSLGKMVVAMTVFTLYVSSVVSVIGFVISWPEIRSAADRLSDIMSVEQERQDGIELVSGKSFPVEFRDVCFAYGYGMKVLDGFSFKAFPGKITLIRGRNGIGKSTTARLILNMYDADSGEILIGGISVRDISTTSLRKTIGYCEQPAALYNASIRENILCGQQWTDEEVERVLRRTGFDLSRFSLDMMVGEGGKSLSGGESQRISIARMLIRKPQILVLDEPTAFADADGTACIMDILREERDSGRTVIVISHDDRLDTLADHIFNLR
;
A
#
# COMPACT_ATOMS: atom_id res chain seq x y z
N MET A 1 26.34 20.84 14.78
CA MET A 1 26.43 19.41 14.46
C MET A 1 25.79 18.46 15.48
N SER A 2 25.30 18.91 16.64
CA SER A 2 24.67 18.08 17.71
C SER A 2 23.15 17.96 17.65
N LEU A 3 22.44 18.84 16.95
CA LEU A 3 20.97 18.89 16.83
C LEU A 3 20.38 17.77 15.93
N PHE A 4 21.16 17.21 15.00
CA PHE A 4 20.68 16.23 14.02
C PHE A 4 20.67 14.76 14.50
N LYS A 5 21.16 14.46 15.71
CA LYS A 5 21.23 13.08 16.22
C LYS A 5 19.86 12.46 16.61
N THR A 6 18.84 13.27 16.80
CA THR A 6 17.51 12.81 17.25
C THR A 6 16.41 12.94 16.20
N THR A 7 16.63 13.65 15.09
CA THR A 7 15.66 13.79 14.02
C THR A 7 15.46 12.48 13.26
N ARG A 8 14.24 11.98 13.24
CA ARG A 8 13.87 10.85 12.41
C ARG A 8 13.27 11.35 11.11
N LEU A 9 13.83 10.86 10.03
CA LEU A 9 13.39 11.17 8.68
C LEU A 9 12.34 10.14 8.28
N PHE A 10 11.18 10.60 7.83
CA PHE A 10 10.07 9.76 7.37
C PHE A 10 9.72 10.15 5.94
N GLN A 11 9.64 9.15 5.07
CA GLN A 11 9.19 9.33 3.69
C GLN A 11 7.72 8.94 3.58
N GLN A 12 6.92 9.76 2.91
CA GLN A 12 5.51 9.48 2.66
C GLN A 12 5.31 8.23 1.80
N HIS A 13 4.23 7.49 2.05
CA HIS A 13 3.86 6.29 1.31
C HIS A 13 2.87 6.58 0.18
N GLY A 14 2.03 7.60 0.36
CA GLY A 14 1.06 8.11 -0.60
C GLY A 14 1.18 9.62 -0.75
N ILE A 15 0.53 10.19 -1.77
CA ILE A 15 0.58 11.65 -2.05
C ILE A 15 -0.03 12.46 -0.89
N THR A 16 -0.98 11.89 -0.17
CA THR A 16 -1.73 12.54 0.92
C THR A 16 -1.07 12.41 2.29
N ASP A 17 0.07 11.72 2.40
CA ASP A 17 0.71 11.37 3.67
C ASP A 17 1.68 12.41 4.22
N CYS A 18 1.82 13.57 3.60
CA CYS A 18 2.75 14.60 4.08
C CYS A 18 2.47 14.99 5.54
N GLY A 19 1.20 15.20 5.91
CA GLY A 19 0.78 15.49 7.29
C GLY A 19 1.13 14.38 8.29
N PRO A 20 0.66 13.14 8.10
CA PRO A 20 1.03 11.99 8.92
C PRO A 20 2.54 11.80 9.07
N CYS A 21 3.32 11.98 8.01
CA CYS A 21 4.78 11.89 8.06
C CYS A 21 5.41 12.98 8.92
N CYS A 22 4.88 14.21 8.86
CA CYS A 22 5.31 15.29 9.76
C CYS A 22 5.03 14.95 11.22
N LEU A 23 3.87 14.35 11.53
CA LEU A 23 3.55 13.88 12.89
C LEU A 23 4.50 12.77 13.35
N CYS A 24 4.79 11.80 12.48
CA CYS A 24 5.77 10.73 12.76
C CYS A 24 7.17 11.29 13.01
N SER A 25 7.59 12.29 12.24
CA SER A 25 8.87 12.95 12.38
C SER A 25 8.98 13.71 13.70
N LEU A 26 7.95 14.50 14.07
CA LEU A 26 7.88 15.16 15.35
C LEU A 26 7.86 14.19 16.53
N ALA A 27 7.07 13.11 16.45
CA ALA A 27 7.05 12.08 17.47
C ALA A 27 8.46 11.44 17.62
N GLY A 28 9.14 11.20 16.49
CA GLY A 28 10.51 10.72 16.45
C GLY A 28 11.53 11.69 17.06
N HIS A 29 11.34 12.99 16.84
CA HIS A 29 12.16 14.04 17.47
C HIS A 29 12.04 14.02 19.01
N TYR A 30 10.83 13.83 19.51
CA TYR A 30 10.58 13.70 20.95
C TYR A 30 10.83 12.29 21.51
N GLY A 31 11.35 11.34 20.70
CA GLY A 31 11.79 10.02 21.15
C GLY A 31 10.77 8.88 21.02
N LYS A 32 9.62 9.09 20.35
CA LYS A 32 8.62 8.05 20.09
C LYS A 32 8.68 7.54 18.66
N ARG A 33 8.40 6.24 18.47
CA ARG A 33 8.24 5.62 17.15
C ARG A 33 6.76 5.46 16.84
N VAL A 34 6.32 6.11 15.78
CA VAL A 34 4.93 6.07 15.32
C VAL A 34 4.94 5.62 13.85
N GLY A 35 4.07 4.67 13.48
CA GLY A 35 3.87 4.27 12.09
C GLY A 35 2.99 5.28 11.35
N ILE A 36 3.22 5.42 10.02
CA ILE A 36 2.47 6.37 9.17
C ILE A 36 0.98 6.01 9.14
N GLY A 37 0.62 4.72 9.08
CA GLY A 37 -0.77 4.27 9.09
C GLY A 37 -1.51 4.66 10.38
N TYR A 38 -0.85 4.59 11.54
CA TYR A 38 -1.42 5.07 12.80
C TYR A 38 -1.57 6.60 12.80
N ALA A 39 -0.54 7.33 12.34
CA ALA A 39 -0.59 8.79 12.25
C ALA A 39 -1.71 9.25 11.29
N ARG A 40 -1.89 8.59 10.13
CA ARG A 40 -2.99 8.83 9.18
C ARG A 40 -4.36 8.71 9.86
N ARG A 41 -4.56 7.66 10.66
CA ARG A 41 -5.82 7.43 11.36
C ARG A 41 -6.10 8.50 12.41
N ILE A 42 -5.13 8.84 13.25
CA ILE A 42 -5.34 9.82 14.33
C ILE A 42 -5.48 11.25 13.83
N SER A 43 -4.93 11.58 12.66
CA SER A 43 -5.09 12.88 11.99
C SER A 43 -6.27 12.91 11.02
N ALA A 44 -7.03 11.81 10.91
CA ALA A 44 -8.14 11.64 9.98
C ALA A 44 -7.80 12.10 8.55
N THR A 45 -6.63 11.72 8.06
CA THR A 45 -6.17 12.03 6.71
C THR A 45 -7.05 11.35 5.68
N GLY A 46 -7.70 12.14 4.84
CA GLY A 46 -8.57 11.67 3.76
C GLY A 46 -7.86 11.62 2.40
N ARG A 47 -8.65 11.39 1.34
CA ARG A 47 -8.15 11.37 -0.05
C ARG A 47 -7.60 12.71 -0.52
N GLU A 48 -8.05 13.81 0.08
CA GLU A 48 -7.60 15.18 -0.22
C GLU A 48 -6.40 15.63 0.63
N GLY A 49 -5.96 14.79 1.58
CA GLY A 49 -4.86 15.08 2.48
C GLY A 49 -5.30 15.29 3.93
N THR A 50 -4.49 16.00 4.70
CA THR A 50 -4.70 16.26 6.13
C THR A 50 -5.01 17.74 6.35
N THR A 51 -6.07 18.04 7.11
CA THR A 51 -6.38 19.41 7.52
C THR A 51 -5.48 19.87 8.67
N VAL A 52 -5.33 21.18 8.85
CA VAL A 52 -4.60 21.78 10.00
C VAL A 52 -5.21 21.30 11.33
N LEU A 53 -6.54 21.22 11.41
CA LEU A 53 -7.23 20.71 12.60
C LEU A 53 -6.92 19.23 12.83
N GLY A 54 -6.92 18.42 11.76
CA GLY A 54 -6.53 17.00 11.83
C GLY A 54 -5.10 16.81 12.30
N MET A 55 -4.18 17.68 11.87
CA MET A 55 -2.80 17.68 12.37
C MET A 55 -2.74 17.97 13.87
N SER A 56 -3.47 19.00 14.34
CA SER A 56 -3.49 19.39 15.75
C SER A 56 -4.09 18.30 16.64
N GLU A 57 -5.24 17.74 16.27
CA GLU A 57 -5.87 16.66 17.04
C GLU A 57 -5.07 15.35 16.99
N GLY A 58 -4.48 15.01 15.83
CA GLY A 58 -3.57 13.88 15.70
C GLY A 58 -2.34 14.02 16.59
N ALA A 59 -1.74 15.20 16.63
CA ALA A 59 -0.60 15.49 17.50
C ALA A 59 -0.98 15.39 18.99
N LYS A 60 -2.15 15.89 19.38
CA LYS A 60 -2.67 15.80 20.75
C LYS A 60 -2.78 14.34 21.22
N ARG A 61 -3.25 13.44 20.35
CA ARG A 61 -3.30 12.00 20.63
C ARG A 61 -1.91 11.37 20.77
N LEU A 62 -0.87 12.00 20.23
CA LEU A 62 0.53 11.61 20.42
C LEU A 62 1.17 12.24 21.66
N GLY A 63 0.46 13.09 22.40
CA GLY A 63 0.98 13.88 23.49
C GLY A 63 1.87 15.03 23.01
N ILE A 64 1.61 15.56 21.81
CA ILE A 64 2.28 16.73 21.22
C ILE A 64 1.23 17.81 21.05
N ARG A 65 1.50 18.99 21.58
CA ARG A 65 0.67 20.16 21.35
C ARG A 65 1.15 20.87 20.09
N LEU A 66 0.22 21.15 19.17
CA LEU A 66 0.45 21.97 17.98
C LEU A 66 -0.42 23.21 18.07
N ASP A 67 0.21 24.37 18.14
CA ASP A 67 -0.44 25.67 18.11
C ASP A 67 -0.36 26.21 16.67
N ALA A 68 -1.51 26.31 16.00
CA ALA A 68 -1.59 26.79 14.62
C ALA A 68 -1.57 28.33 14.59
N VAL A 69 -0.65 28.89 13.83
CA VAL A 69 -0.49 30.33 13.64
C VAL A 69 -0.51 30.66 12.16
N ARG A 70 -1.23 31.69 11.77
CA ARG A 70 -1.20 32.21 10.40
C ARG A 70 -0.64 33.65 10.45
N THR A 71 0.33 33.91 9.58
CA THR A 71 1.00 35.22 9.50
C THR A 71 1.21 35.60 8.04
N ASP A 72 1.31 36.91 7.81
CA ASP A 72 1.73 37.45 6.52
C ASP A 72 3.25 37.45 6.45
N LEU A 73 3.79 36.82 5.43
CA LEU A 73 5.25 36.68 5.22
C LEU A 73 5.86 37.83 4.42
N SER A 74 5.04 38.76 3.89
CA SER A 74 5.50 39.88 3.07
C SER A 74 6.42 40.84 3.83
N GLU A 75 6.29 40.90 5.16
CA GLU A 75 7.06 41.76 6.04
C GLU A 75 8.14 41.03 6.85
N TRP A 76 8.29 39.70 6.65
CA TRP A 76 9.25 38.92 7.44
C TRP A 76 10.68 39.18 7.02
N ASP A 77 11.48 39.67 7.95
CA ASP A 77 12.93 39.81 7.82
C ASP A 77 13.68 38.53 8.28
N SER A 78 14.99 38.53 8.07
CA SER A 78 15.83 37.37 8.46
C SER A 78 15.82 37.12 9.97
N ARG A 79 15.52 38.11 10.80
CA ARG A 79 15.46 37.95 12.26
C ARG A 79 14.20 37.20 12.68
N GLN A 80 13.06 37.53 12.08
CA GLN A 80 11.78 36.87 12.37
C GLN A 80 11.85 35.40 11.96
N TRP A 81 12.52 35.07 10.84
CA TRP A 81 12.78 33.67 10.47
C TRP A 81 13.70 32.95 11.45
N GLN A 82 14.70 33.62 12.01
CA GLN A 82 15.60 33.03 13.02
C GLN A 82 14.90 32.80 14.37
N GLU A 83 13.91 33.61 14.71
CA GLU A 83 13.12 33.49 15.93
C GLU A 83 11.99 32.45 15.85
N LEU A 84 11.78 31.81 14.68
CA LEU A 84 10.78 30.77 14.51
C LEU A 84 11.04 29.61 15.49
N PRO A 85 10.08 29.31 16.40
CA PRO A 85 10.22 28.19 17.32
C PRO A 85 10.28 26.86 16.56
N VAL A 86 11.38 26.14 16.67
CA VAL A 86 11.56 24.84 16.03
C VAL A 86 11.63 23.71 17.08
N PRO A 87 11.09 22.51 16.79
CA PRO A 87 10.52 22.07 15.52
C PRO A 87 9.12 22.66 15.26
N ALA A 88 8.85 23.01 14.00
CA ALA A 88 7.54 23.49 13.56
C ALA A 88 7.13 22.79 12.25
N ILE A 89 5.83 22.50 12.09
CA ILE A 89 5.31 22.07 10.78
C ILE A 89 4.95 23.32 9.99
N VAL A 90 5.38 23.37 8.74
CA VAL A 90 5.15 24.49 7.83
C VAL A 90 4.33 24.02 6.65
N HIS A 91 3.31 24.78 6.29
CA HIS A 91 2.49 24.49 5.12
C HIS A 91 3.04 25.23 3.90
N LEU A 92 3.34 24.49 2.84
CA LEU A 92 3.86 24.98 1.57
C LEU A 92 2.79 24.92 0.50
N SER A 93 2.76 25.92 -0.36
CA SER A 93 1.97 25.94 -1.61
C SER A 93 2.95 25.93 -2.78
N LYS A 94 3.18 24.76 -3.35
CA LYS A 94 4.15 24.60 -4.46
C LYS A 94 3.62 25.27 -5.74
N SER A 95 4.50 25.66 -6.62
CA SER A 95 4.20 26.34 -7.89
C SER A 95 3.28 25.55 -8.83
N ASN A 96 3.16 24.22 -8.63
CA ASN A 96 2.24 23.34 -9.35
C ASN A 96 0.83 23.26 -8.69
N GLY A 97 0.53 24.09 -7.67
CA GLY A 97 -0.74 24.11 -6.95
C GLY A 97 -0.90 23.03 -5.87
N LEU A 98 0.10 22.16 -5.68
CA LEU A 98 0.05 21.15 -4.63
C LEU A 98 0.31 21.76 -3.27
N GLN A 99 -0.58 21.47 -2.32
CA GLN A 99 -0.43 21.80 -0.91
C GLN A 99 0.43 20.73 -0.23
N HIS A 100 1.39 21.14 0.61
CA HIS A 100 2.36 20.24 1.19
C HIS A 100 2.75 20.66 2.61
N PHE A 101 2.98 19.69 3.50
CA PHE A 101 3.49 19.92 4.84
C PHE A 101 4.93 19.47 4.96
N VAL A 102 5.78 20.28 5.59
CA VAL A 102 7.18 19.95 5.91
C VAL A 102 7.46 20.24 7.39
N VAL A 103 8.54 19.69 7.93
CA VAL A 103 8.94 19.97 9.32
C VAL A 103 10.25 20.78 9.34
N ALA A 104 10.18 22.02 9.79
CA ALA A 104 11.36 22.85 10.05
C ALA A 104 12.01 22.41 11.37
N TYR A 105 13.30 22.14 11.34
CA TYR A 105 14.09 21.68 12.48
C TYR A 105 15.18 22.64 12.92
N GLY A 106 15.50 23.62 12.11
CA GLY A 106 16.53 24.62 12.45
C GLY A 106 16.51 25.79 11.50
N THR A 107 16.97 26.93 12.01
CA THR A 107 17.21 28.13 11.27
C THR A 107 18.68 28.48 11.38
N SER A 108 19.30 28.98 10.31
CA SER A 108 20.67 29.47 10.25
C SER A 108 20.66 30.97 9.95
N ALA A 109 21.84 31.59 9.81
CA ALA A 109 21.92 33.02 9.51
C ALA A 109 21.21 33.38 8.19
N ASP A 110 21.28 32.50 7.19
CA ASP A 110 20.84 32.77 5.81
C ASP A 110 19.75 31.81 5.31
N GLY A 111 19.25 30.88 6.13
CA GLY A 111 18.32 29.88 5.64
C GLY A 111 17.66 29.00 6.70
N ILE A 112 16.79 28.13 6.23
CA ILE A 112 16.02 27.19 7.04
C ILE A 112 16.35 25.75 6.66
N SER A 113 16.49 24.89 7.70
CA SER A 113 16.69 23.45 7.54
C SER A 113 15.38 22.73 7.82
N TYR A 114 14.84 22.00 6.86
CA TYR A 114 13.56 21.30 7.00
C TYR A 114 13.61 19.89 6.45
N MET A 115 12.77 19.02 6.98
CA MET A 115 12.51 17.68 6.48
C MET A 115 11.33 17.73 5.51
N ASP A 116 11.54 17.28 4.27
CA ASP A 116 10.46 17.09 3.31
C ASP A 116 9.99 15.62 3.33
N PRO A 117 8.70 15.36 3.69
CA PRO A 117 8.13 14.02 3.64
C PRO A 117 8.15 13.38 2.25
N ALA A 118 8.18 14.16 1.19
CA ALA A 118 8.18 13.66 -0.17
C ALA A 118 9.38 12.75 -0.45
N ASP A 119 10.56 13.10 0.01
CA ASP A 119 11.78 12.31 -0.14
C ASP A 119 12.33 11.76 1.19
N GLY A 120 11.81 12.24 2.32
CA GLY A 120 12.25 11.86 3.64
C GLY A 120 13.67 12.34 3.97
N LEU A 121 14.13 13.43 3.33
CA LEU A 121 15.46 14.00 3.51
C LEU A 121 15.41 15.37 4.19
N MET A 122 16.56 15.78 4.72
CA MET A 122 16.74 17.16 5.18
C MET A 122 17.19 18.03 4.01
N HIS A 123 16.51 19.16 3.88
CA HIS A 123 16.81 20.22 2.92
C HIS A 123 17.24 21.49 3.63
N GLU A 124 18.11 22.24 2.98
CA GLU A 124 18.52 23.56 3.40
C GLU A 124 18.30 24.52 2.24
N CYS A 125 17.58 25.62 2.48
CA CYS A 125 17.36 26.64 1.47
C CYS A 125 17.37 28.05 2.10
N SER A 126 17.57 29.07 1.27
CA SER A 126 17.50 30.46 1.72
C SER A 126 16.07 30.84 2.15
N PHE A 127 15.96 31.80 3.05
CA PHE A 127 14.66 32.33 3.50
C PHE A 127 13.81 32.84 2.33
N GLU A 128 14.42 33.51 1.35
CA GLU A 128 13.73 34.03 0.17
C GLU A 128 13.09 32.90 -0.66
N SER A 129 13.84 31.85 -0.93
CA SER A 129 13.31 30.70 -1.67
C SER A 129 12.20 29.97 -0.89
N PHE A 130 12.35 29.82 0.43
CA PHE A 130 11.38 29.15 1.27
C PHE A 130 10.08 29.98 1.43
N SER A 131 10.22 31.30 1.62
CA SER A 131 9.10 32.22 1.71
C SER A 131 8.23 32.20 0.45
N GLY A 132 8.85 32.08 -0.74
CA GLY A 132 8.13 32.01 -2.02
C GLY A 132 7.18 30.81 -2.16
N GLU A 133 7.42 29.74 -1.41
CA GLU A 133 6.54 28.54 -1.39
C GLU A 133 5.71 28.44 -0.11
N CYS A 134 6.02 29.22 0.94
CA CYS A 134 5.33 29.14 2.23
C CYS A 134 3.98 29.87 2.19
N SER A 135 2.92 29.21 2.66
CA SER A 135 1.57 29.77 2.70
C SER A 135 1.29 30.69 3.90
N GLY A 136 2.28 30.89 4.78
CA GLY A 136 2.13 31.65 6.03
C GLY A 136 1.44 30.88 7.16
N VAL A 137 1.21 29.60 7.02
CA VAL A 137 0.62 28.74 8.07
C VAL A 137 1.71 27.89 8.72
N PHE A 138 1.85 28.06 10.03
CA PHE A 138 2.80 27.36 10.89
C PHE A 138 2.07 26.61 12.01
N LEU A 139 2.56 25.41 12.34
CA LEU A 139 2.10 24.64 13.50
C LEU A 139 3.29 24.47 14.43
N LEU A 140 3.31 25.23 15.49
CA LEU A 140 4.39 25.26 16.47
C LEU A 140 4.26 24.08 17.41
N ALA A 141 5.29 23.24 17.47
CA ALA A 141 5.25 21.98 18.21
C ALA A 141 5.85 22.13 19.60
N SER A 142 5.12 21.66 20.61
CA SER A 142 5.60 21.56 21.99
C SER A 142 5.24 20.21 22.60
N LYS A 143 6.03 19.74 23.55
CA LYS A 143 5.79 18.48 24.23
C LYS A 143 4.73 18.66 25.32
N ALA A 144 3.64 17.88 25.26
CA ALA A 144 2.62 17.88 26.30
C ALA A 144 3.05 17.07 27.54
N SER A 145 2.42 17.33 28.69
CA SER A 145 2.71 16.67 29.97
C SER A 145 2.48 15.15 29.96
N ASP A 146 1.53 14.69 29.18
CA ASP A 146 1.11 13.29 29.05
C ASP A 146 1.82 12.49 27.94
N PHE A 147 2.84 13.09 27.32
CA PHE A 147 3.60 12.48 26.23
C PHE A 147 4.14 11.08 26.53
N SER A 148 4.44 10.75 27.78
CA SER A 148 5.01 9.47 28.19
C SER A 148 4.03 8.31 28.19
N THR A 149 2.73 8.57 28.30
CA THR A 149 1.65 7.55 28.46
C THR A 149 1.14 6.99 27.15
N VAL A 150 1.43 7.63 26.00
CA VAL A 150 0.92 7.23 24.69
C VAL A 150 1.69 6.00 24.18
N PRO A 151 1.00 4.94 23.72
CA PRO A 151 1.64 3.74 23.19
C PRO A 151 2.54 4.05 22.00
N THR A 152 3.75 3.52 22.03
CA THR A 152 4.66 3.55 20.87
C THR A 152 4.25 2.47 19.88
N GLY A 153 4.01 2.84 18.62
CA GLY A 153 3.72 1.87 17.57
C GLY A 153 4.82 0.81 17.44
N THR A 154 4.45 -0.43 17.21
CA THR A 154 5.40 -1.54 16.99
C THR A 154 6.20 -1.28 15.73
N GLY A 155 7.54 -1.27 15.83
CA GLY A 155 8.41 -1.02 14.67
C GLY A 155 8.22 -2.10 13.59
N ASN A 156 8.07 -1.66 12.35
CA ASN A 156 7.77 -2.47 11.15
C ASN A 156 8.79 -3.59 10.86
N THR A 157 9.99 -3.51 11.45
CA THR A 157 10.99 -4.59 11.36
C THR A 157 10.53 -5.90 12.00
N ARG A 158 9.65 -5.85 13.02
CA ARG A 158 9.07 -7.06 13.63
C ARG A 158 8.16 -7.81 12.68
N PHE A 159 7.43 -7.10 11.83
CA PHE A 159 6.57 -7.72 10.80
C PHE A 159 7.41 -8.50 9.78
N LEU A 160 8.50 -7.93 9.25
CA LEU A 160 9.43 -8.65 8.37
C LEU A 160 10.07 -9.87 9.07
N LEU A 161 10.49 -9.70 10.32
CA LEU A 161 11.08 -10.80 11.08
C LEU A 161 10.07 -11.92 11.37
N SER A 162 8.80 -11.59 11.62
CA SER A 162 7.75 -12.61 11.78
C SER A 162 7.49 -13.36 10.49
N LEU A 163 7.46 -12.66 9.33
CA LEU A 163 7.35 -13.30 8.01
C LEU A 163 8.52 -14.24 7.75
N ILE A 164 9.75 -13.80 8.02
CA ILE A 164 10.95 -14.64 7.87
C ILE A 164 10.88 -15.86 8.79
N ALA A 165 10.41 -15.68 10.03
CA ALA A 165 10.29 -16.77 11.00
C ALA A 165 9.26 -17.83 10.57
N ASP A 166 8.16 -17.43 9.93
CA ASP A 166 7.15 -18.36 9.39
C ASP A 166 7.76 -19.31 8.35
N TYR A 167 8.79 -18.86 7.61
CA TYR A 167 9.44 -19.61 6.52
C TYR A 167 10.85 -20.12 6.89
N LYS A 168 11.19 -20.25 8.17
CA LYS A 168 12.53 -20.67 8.64
C LYS A 168 13.03 -22.00 8.06
N ARG A 169 12.15 -22.97 7.87
CA ARG A 169 12.50 -24.28 7.23
C ARG A 169 12.92 -24.09 5.79
N TYR A 170 12.20 -23.25 5.05
CA TYR A 170 12.53 -22.91 3.67
C TYR A 170 13.91 -22.24 3.58
N ILE A 171 14.16 -21.23 4.43
CA ILE A 171 15.45 -20.54 4.47
C ILE A 171 16.59 -21.48 4.77
N LEU A 172 16.38 -22.42 5.69
CA LEU A 172 17.40 -23.44 6.04
C LEU A 172 17.70 -24.35 4.82
N VAL A 173 16.68 -24.88 4.15
CA VAL A 173 16.87 -25.73 2.95
C VAL A 173 17.57 -24.97 1.84
N SER A 174 17.13 -23.72 1.58
CA SER A 174 17.76 -22.86 0.57
C SER A 174 19.24 -22.57 0.90
N PHE A 175 19.57 -22.35 2.19
CA PHE A 175 20.92 -22.16 2.67
C PHE A 175 21.79 -23.40 2.46
N VAL A 176 21.28 -24.59 2.78
CA VAL A 176 21.98 -25.86 2.56
C VAL A 176 22.19 -26.10 1.05
N CYS A 177 21.17 -25.88 0.23
CA CYS A 177 21.32 -25.99 -1.23
C CYS A 177 22.39 -25.03 -1.78
N SER A 178 22.40 -23.78 -1.31
CA SER A 178 23.40 -22.78 -1.71
C SER A 178 24.82 -23.22 -1.33
N LEU A 179 25.00 -23.77 -0.14
CA LEU A 179 26.30 -24.29 0.31
C LEU A 179 26.76 -25.47 -0.54
N LEU A 180 25.87 -26.40 -0.88
CA LEU A 180 26.18 -27.56 -1.73
C LEU A 180 26.53 -27.11 -3.16
N ILE A 181 25.75 -26.19 -3.75
CA ILE A 181 26.03 -25.65 -5.09
C ILE A 181 27.40 -24.95 -5.11
N MET A 182 27.74 -24.15 -4.09
CA MET A 182 29.05 -23.54 -3.94
C MET A 182 30.15 -24.61 -3.85
N ALA A 183 30.02 -25.59 -2.97
CA ALA A 183 31.02 -26.63 -2.76
C ALA A 183 31.30 -27.41 -4.07
N MET A 184 30.24 -27.77 -4.81
CA MET A 184 30.37 -28.45 -6.11
C MET A 184 31.01 -27.56 -7.18
N SER A 185 30.70 -26.25 -7.21
CA SER A 185 31.33 -25.32 -8.13
C SER A 185 32.84 -25.16 -7.87
N PHE A 186 33.23 -25.12 -6.60
CA PHE A 186 34.67 -25.15 -6.23
C PHE A 186 35.33 -26.48 -6.56
N ALA A 187 34.65 -27.61 -6.32
CA ALA A 187 35.17 -28.92 -6.71
C ALA A 187 35.41 -29.00 -8.23
N GLN A 188 34.49 -28.47 -9.04
CA GLN A 188 34.66 -28.37 -10.49
C GLN A 188 35.89 -27.51 -10.85
N ALA A 189 36.07 -26.37 -10.20
CA ALA A 189 37.23 -25.49 -10.42
C ALA A 189 38.56 -26.21 -10.08
N LEU A 190 38.62 -26.87 -8.92
CA LEU A 190 39.81 -27.63 -8.51
C LEU A 190 40.12 -28.81 -9.45
N LEU A 191 39.09 -29.52 -9.88
CA LEU A 191 39.25 -30.64 -10.85
C LEU A 191 39.78 -30.11 -12.19
N SER A 192 39.26 -28.97 -12.70
CA SER A 192 39.76 -28.38 -13.94
C SER A 192 41.26 -28.02 -13.85
N GLY A 193 41.67 -27.46 -12.70
CA GLY A 193 43.08 -27.18 -12.45
C GLY A 193 43.96 -28.45 -12.41
N TRP A 194 43.52 -29.48 -11.69
CA TRP A 194 44.23 -30.76 -11.62
C TRP A 194 44.39 -31.43 -12.99
N VAL A 195 43.35 -31.40 -13.81
CA VAL A 195 43.41 -31.92 -15.22
C VAL A 195 44.41 -31.10 -16.03
N THR A 196 44.41 -29.79 -15.94
CA THR A 196 45.33 -28.93 -16.65
C THR A 196 46.78 -29.21 -16.26
N ASP A 197 47.11 -29.42 -14.99
CA ASP A 197 48.45 -29.73 -14.51
C ASP A 197 48.92 -31.09 -15.04
N ARG A 198 48.03 -32.10 -15.06
CA ARG A 198 48.33 -33.43 -15.61
C ARG A 198 48.61 -33.40 -17.12
N LEU A 199 47.80 -32.63 -17.85
CA LEU A 199 48.01 -32.46 -19.32
C LEU A 199 49.31 -31.72 -19.61
N ALA A 200 49.66 -30.69 -18.85
CA ALA A 200 50.90 -29.96 -19.01
C ALA A 200 52.14 -30.79 -18.67
N GLY A 201 52.05 -31.76 -17.76
CA GLY A 201 53.13 -32.66 -17.35
C GLY A 201 53.32 -33.91 -18.22
N GLN A 202 52.70 -33.99 -19.38
CA GLN A 202 52.74 -35.15 -20.32
C GLN A 202 52.33 -36.49 -19.68
N GLY A 203 51.51 -36.48 -18.62
CA GLY A 203 50.99 -37.70 -18.02
C GLY A 203 50.04 -38.44 -18.97
N ASN A 204 50.22 -39.77 -19.13
CA ASN A 204 49.25 -40.60 -19.81
C ASN A 204 47.93 -40.60 -19.04
N MET A 205 46.94 -39.87 -19.55
CA MET A 205 45.61 -39.83 -18.96
C MET A 205 44.60 -40.50 -19.88
N GLU A 206 43.84 -41.44 -19.32
CA GLU A 206 42.68 -41.94 -20.00
C GLU A 206 41.57 -40.88 -20.00
N ILE A 207 41.51 -40.09 -21.06
CA ILE A 207 40.57 -38.97 -21.25
C ILE A 207 39.13 -39.40 -20.93
N LYS A 208 38.80 -40.67 -21.18
CA LYS A 208 37.47 -41.24 -20.88
C LYS A 208 37.04 -41.09 -19.40
N TYR A 209 37.94 -41.41 -18.43
CA TYR A 209 37.61 -41.34 -17.02
C TYR A 209 37.45 -39.90 -16.54
N ILE A 210 38.26 -38.99 -17.05
CA ILE A 210 38.16 -37.58 -16.71
C ILE A 210 36.84 -36.98 -17.22
N SER A 211 36.52 -37.28 -18.49
CA SER A 211 35.25 -36.85 -19.09
C SER A 211 34.05 -37.36 -18.30
N LEU A 212 34.12 -38.63 -17.82
CA LEU A 212 33.05 -39.21 -17.01
C LEU A 212 32.90 -38.49 -15.66
N VAL A 213 34.01 -38.15 -14.97
CA VAL A 213 33.98 -37.43 -13.71
C VAL A 213 33.42 -36.00 -13.89
N PHE A 214 33.87 -35.29 -14.93
CA PHE A 214 33.32 -33.99 -15.26
C PHE A 214 31.83 -34.06 -15.54
N LEU A 215 31.40 -35.01 -16.37
CA LEU A 215 29.99 -35.22 -16.68
C LEU A 215 29.18 -35.51 -15.41
N GLY A 216 29.74 -36.33 -14.51
CA GLY A 216 29.13 -36.61 -13.20
C GLY A 216 28.93 -35.36 -12.34
N ILE A 217 29.99 -34.53 -12.20
CA ILE A 217 29.89 -33.27 -11.45
C ILE A 217 28.88 -32.32 -12.07
N VAL A 218 28.90 -32.13 -13.39
CA VAL A 218 27.94 -31.27 -14.10
C VAL A 218 26.52 -31.77 -13.93
N THR A 219 26.30 -33.09 -14.01
CA THR A 219 24.97 -33.68 -13.82
C THR A 219 24.46 -33.49 -12.41
N VAL A 220 25.33 -33.66 -11.40
CA VAL A 220 24.97 -33.42 -9.99
C VAL A 220 24.68 -31.91 -9.73
N LEU A 221 25.51 -31.02 -10.28
CA LEU A 221 25.27 -29.58 -10.24
C LEU A 221 23.93 -29.19 -10.87
N PHE A 222 23.66 -29.75 -12.07
CA PHE A 222 22.38 -29.53 -12.74
C PHE A 222 21.20 -30.00 -11.87
N GLY A 223 21.33 -31.21 -11.27
CA GLY A 223 20.31 -31.74 -10.38
C GLY A 223 20.02 -30.86 -9.17
N PHE A 224 21.08 -30.35 -8.49
CA PHE A 224 20.92 -29.45 -7.38
C PHE A 224 20.34 -28.09 -7.77
N ASN A 225 20.78 -27.55 -8.91
CA ASN A 225 20.18 -26.27 -9.41
C ASN A 225 18.72 -26.49 -9.82
N ALA A 226 18.38 -27.55 -10.52
CA ALA A 226 17.00 -27.86 -10.90
C ALA A 226 16.11 -28.09 -9.67
N PHE A 227 16.61 -28.82 -8.67
CA PHE A 227 15.91 -28.98 -7.40
C PHE A 227 15.70 -27.63 -6.69
N SER A 228 16.75 -26.81 -6.60
CA SER A 228 16.68 -25.47 -5.99
C SER A 228 15.62 -24.60 -6.68
N ILE A 229 15.64 -24.53 -8.02
CA ILE A 229 14.64 -23.76 -8.79
C ILE A 229 13.23 -24.27 -8.53
N GLY A 230 13.00 -25.57 -8.58
CA GLY A 230 11.69 -26.17 -8.30
C GLY A 230 11.20 -25.91 -6.88
N TYR A 231 12.11 -26.04 -5.91
CA TYR A 231 11.81 -25.76 -4.51
C TYR A 231 11.49 -24.28 -4.26
N HIS A 232 12.26 -23.36 -4.85
CA HIS A 232 11.99 -21.91 -4.81
C HIS A 232 10.63 -21.58 -5.42
N ALA A 233 10.28 -22.17 -6.57
CA ALA A 233 9.00 -21.93 -7.22
C ALA A 233 7.82 -22.43 -6.37
N MET A 234 7.94 -23.62 -5.77
CA MET A 234 6.93 -24.20 -4.88
C MET A 234 6.68 -23.29 -3.66
N VAL A 235 7.74 -22.87 -3.00
CA VAL A 235 7.62 -22.03 -1.81
C VAL A 235 7.15 -20.63 -2.16
N SER A 236 7.59 -20.08 -3.29
CA SER A 236 7.08 -18.81 -3.83
C SER A 236 5.56 -18.83 -3.96
N LYS A 237 5.00 -19.92 -4.51
CA LYS A 237 3.55 -20.11 -4.60
C LYS A 237 2.87 -20.19 -3.22
N GLN A 238 3.48 -20.87 -2.26
CA GLN A 238 2.93 -20.96 -0.89
C GLN A 238 2.93 -19.59 -0.18
N ILE A 239 4.00 -18.80 -0.35
CA ILE A 239 4.10 -17.45 0.21
C ILE A 239 3.02 -16.56 -0.40
N ASP A 240 2.84 -16.57 -1.73
CA ASP A 240 1.79 -15.80 -2.40
C ASP A 240 0.41 -16.13 -1.84
N ASN A 241 0.04 -17.40 -1.85
CA ASN A 241 -1.28 -17.83 -1.40
C ASN A 241 -1.52 -17.44 0.08
N SER A 242 -0.52 -17.61 0.94
CA SER A 242 -0.62 -17.27 2.35
C SER A 242 -0.72 -15.76 2.59
N LEU A 243 0.16 -14.96 1.97
CA LEU A 243 0.18 -13.51 2.18
C LEU A 243 -1.03 -12.82 1.54
N VAL A 244 -1.38 -13.20 0.31
CA VAL A 244 -2.58 -12.67 -0.36
C VAL A 244 -3.83 -13.07 0.40
N GLY A 245 -3.94 -14.33 0.84
CA GLY A 245 -5.08 -14.79 1.64
C GLY A 245 -5.22 -14.03 2.96
N ARG A 246 -4.11 -13.81 3.69
CA ARG A 246 -4.11 -13.01 4.93
C ARG A 246 -4.48 -11.55 4.64
N LEU A 247 -3.95 -10.95 3.56
CA LEU A 247 -4.26 -9.58 3.18
C LEU A 247 -5.74 -9.42 2.81
N CYS A 248 -6.28 -10.31 1.97
CA CYS A 248 -7.71 -10.30 1.62
C CYS A 248 -8.60 -10.49 2.85
N GLY A 249 -8.30 -11.50 3.67
CA GLY A 249 -9.08 -11.77 4.88
C GLY A 249 -9.06 -10.62 5.88
N HIS A 250 -7.94 -9.88 5.95
CA HIS A 250 -7.83 -8.69 6.79
C HIS A 250 -8.56 -7.49 6.18
N LEU A 251 -8.33 -7.22 4.88
CA LEU A 251 -8.87 -6.07 4.17
C LEU A 251 -10.40 -6.00 4.23
N PHE A 252 -11.09 -7.13 3.99
CA PHE A 252 -12.55 -7.18 4.02
C PHE A 252 -13.18 -7.09 5.41
N ARG A 253 -12.36 -7.03 6.46
CA ARG A 253 -12.80 -6.81 7.85
C ARG A 253 -12.42 -5.43 8.38
N LEU A 254 -11.82 -4.58 7.55
CA LEU A 254 -11.47 -3.21 7.94
C LEU A 254 -12.71 -2.31 7.96
N PRO A 255 -12.75 -1.30 8.84
CA PRO A 255 -13.87 -0.36 8.93
C PRO A 255 -14.01 0.49 7.66
N ALA A 256 -15.23 0.96 7.40
CA ALA A 256 -15.53 1.79 6.22
C ALA A 256 -14.65 3.07 6.15
N SER A 257 -14.35 3.68 7.28
CA SER A 257 -13.49 4.86 7.40
C SER A 257 -12.08 4.65 6.82
N PHE A 258 -11.59 3.41 6.82
CA PHE A 258 -10.32 3.08 6.17
C PHE A 258 -10.40 3.28 4.64
N PHE A 259 -11.49 2.82 4.01
CA PHE A 259 -11.67 2.94 2.56
C PHE A 259 -11.95 4.37 2.10
N ASP A 260 -12.43 5.23 2.98
CA ASP A 260 -12.55 6.67 2.69
C ASP A 260 -11.18 7.37 2.66
N SER A 261 -10.24 6.87 3.44
CA SER A 261 -8.89 7.45 3.54
C SER A 261 -7.92 6.97 2.48
N ILE A 262 -8.21 5.86 1.79
CA ILE A 262 -7.31 5.20 0.84
C ILE A 262 -8.00 5.06 -0.52
N SER A 263 -7.27 5.33 -1.61
CA SER A 263 -7.76 5.09 -2.96
C SER A 263 -7.72 3.60 -3.34
N VAL A 264 -8.63 3.17 -4.23
CA VAL A 264 -8.63 1.78 -4.75
C VAL A 264 -7.29 1.43 -5.38
N GLY A 265 -6.67 2.35 -6.12
CA GLY A 265 -5.37 2.15 -6.74
C GLY A 265 -4.24 1.93 -5.71
N GLU A 266 -4.33 2.59 -4.55
CA GLU A 266 -3.39 2.38 -3.46
C GLU A 266 -3.56 0.98 -2.85
N VAL A 267 -4.79 0.52 -2.62
CA VAL A 267 -5.05 -0.85 -2.16
C VAL A 267 -4.50 -1.88 -3.15
N VAL A 268 -4.76 -1.72 -4.45
CA VAL A 268 -4.22 -2.61 -5.50
C VAL A 268 -2.69 -2.63 -5.48
N SER A 269 -2.04 -1.50 -5.25
CA SER A 269 -0.57 -1.44 -5.17
C SER A 269 0.00 -2.28 -4.03
N ARG A 270 -0.76 -2.53 -2.94
CA ARG A 270 -0.33 -3.41 -1.83
C ARG A 270 -0.25 -4.87 -2.23
N PHE A 271 -1.10 -5.33 -3.14
CA PHE A 271 -0.97 -6.68 -3.71
C PHE A 271 0.31 -6.81 -4.54
N LEU A 272 0.74 -5.75 -5.24
CA LEU A 272 2.04 -5.73 -5.93
C LEU A 272 3.22 -5.73 -4.95
N ASP A 273 3.06 -5.06 -3.79
CA ASP A 273 4.08 -5.09 -2.72
C ASP A 273 4.28 -6.50 -2.15
N VAL A 274 3.23 -7.33 -2.07
CA VAL A 274 3.35 -8.76 -1.69
C VAL A 274 4.29 -9.50 -2.62
N SER A 275 4.15 -9.31 -3.95
CA SER A 275 5.04 -9.94 -4.94
C SER A 275 6.50 -9.51 -4.80
N ARG A 276 6.76 -8.25 -4.43
CA ARG A 276 8.12 -7.75 -4.17
C ARG A 276 8.72 -8.40 -2.92
N ILE A 277 7.96 -8.48 -1.83
CA ILE A 277 8.40 -9.14 -0.58
C ILE A 277 8.70 -10.61 -0.83
N LYS A 278 7.83 -11.32 -1.57
CA LYS A 278 8.03 -12.71 -1.97
C LYS A 278 9.36 -12.90 -2.72
N GLY A 279 9.59 -12.14 -3.79
CA GLY A 279 10.83 -12.22 -4.57
C GLY A 279 12.07 -12.05 -3.70
N TYR A 280 12.00 -11.16 -2.72
CA TYR A 280 13.10 -10.98 -1.78
C TYR A 280 13.31 -12.20 -0.87
N VAL A 281 12.26 -12.76 -0.29
CA VAL A 281 12.36 -13.91 0.61
C VAL A 281 12.86 -15.16 -0.15
N THR A 282 12.42 -15.37 -1.39
CA THR A 282 12.76 -16.57 -2.17
C THR A 282 14.09 -16.41 -2.92
N GLU A 283 14.21 -15.43 -3.79
CA GLU A 283 15.38 -15.26 -4.66
C GLU A 283 16.47 -14.41 -3.98
N GLY A 284 16.05 -13.36 -3.24
CA GLY A 284 16.98 -12.45 -2.62
C GLY A 284 17.81 -13.09 -1.51
N LEU A 285 17.18 -13.77 -0.54
CA LEU A 285 17.90 -14.42 0.57
C LEU A 285 18.76 -15.58 0.09
N SER A 286 18.29 -16.38 -0.88
CA SER A 286 19.09 -17.49 -1.45
C SER A 286 20.28 -16.97 -2.27
N GLY A 287 20.07 -15.91 -3.07
CA GLY A 287 21.14 -15.26 -3.79
C GLY A 287 22.18 -14.62 -2.86
N LEU A 288 21.75 -14.03 -1.74
CA LEU A 288 22.66 -13.52 -0.71
C LEU A 288 23.47 -14.64 -0.06
N ALA A 289 22.82 -15.77 0.26
CA ALA A 289 23.50 -16.92 0.88
C ALA A 289 24.54 -17.53 -0.08
N LEU A 290 24.12 -17.85 -1.31
CA LEU A 290 25.03 -18.39 -2.33
C LEU A 290 26.17 -17.42 -2.64
N GLY A 291 25.84 -16.15 -2.88
CA GLY A 291 26.83 -15.11 -3.16
C GLY A 291 27.80 -14.88 -2.00
N GLY A 292 27.28 -14.79 -0.77
CA GLY A 292 28.11 -14.62 0.43
C GLY A 292 29.08 -15.78 0.64
N PHE A 293 28.62 -17.03 0.53
CA PHE A 293 29.48 -18.19 0.64
C PHE A 293 30.53 -18.22 -0.47
N THR A 294 30.15 -17.92 -1.72
CA THR A 294 31.07 -17.92 -2.84
C THR A 294 32.13 -16.82 -2.69
N VAL A 295 31.75 -15.63 -2.23
CA VAL A 295 32.72 -14.54 -1.96
C VAL A 295 33.75 -14.97 -0.88
N ILE A 296 33.27 -15.49 0.26
CA ILE A 296 34.14 -15.94 1.33
C ILE A 296 35.04 -17.09 0.90
N GLY A 297 34.46 -18.11 0.25
CA GLY A 297 35.19 -19.28 -0.25
C GLY A 297 36.26 -18.90 -1.25
N THR A 298 35.94 -17.99 -2.20
CA THR A 298 36.91 -17.48 -3.19
C THR A 298 38.08 -16.78 -2.53
N VAL A 299 37.82 -15.88 -1.59
CA VAL A 299 38.85 -15.17 -0.86
C VAL A 299 39.80 -16.17 -0.16
N ILE A 300 39.26 -17.17 0.51
CA ILE A 300 40.06 -18.23 1.18
C ILE A 300 40.92 -18.99 0.16
N VAL A 301 40.34 -19.43 -0.96
CA VAL A 301 41.05 -20.18 -1.99
C VAL A 301 42.17 -19.35 -2.63
N LEU A 302 41.91 -18.07 -2.97
CA LEU A 302 42.91 -17.19 -3.56
C LEU A 302 44.07 -16.88 -2.59
N PHE A 303 43.79 -16.67 -1.30
CA PHE A 303 44.83 -16.51 -0.28
C PHE A 303 45.69 -17.79 -0.08
N SER A 304 45.07 -18.98 -0.19
CA SER A 304 45.81 -20.23 -0.11
C SER A 304 46.76 -20.46 -1.30
N MET A 305 46.48 -19.82 -2.43
CA MET A 305 47.33 -19.90 -3.61
C MET A 305 48.44 -18.85 -3.62
N SER A 306 48.11 -17.60 -3.29
CA SER A 306 49.08 -16.50 -3.26
C SER A 306 48.51 -15.27 -2.56
N LEU A 307 49.33 -14.59 -1.75
CA LEU A 307 48.93 -13.36 -1.08
C LEU A 307 48.46 -12.25 -2.00
N PRO A 308 49.14 -11.93 -3.14
CA PRO A 308 48.67 -10.90 -4.04
C PRO A 308 47.29 -11.18 -4.68
N LEU A 309 47.00 -12.46 -4.98
CA LEU A 309 45.71 -12.85 -5.53
C LEU A 309 44.58 -12.66 -4.51
N GLY A 310 44.84 -13.04 -3.26
CA GLY A 310 43.89 -12.81 -2.17
C GLY A 310 43.61 -11.30 -1.92
N PHE A 311 44.67 -10.47 -1.89
CA PHE A 311 44.52 -9.03 -1.73
C PHE A 311 43.79 -8.39 -2.92
N CYS A 312 43.97 -8.89 -4.15
CA CYS A 312 43.21 -8.44 -5.30
C CYS A 312 41.69 -8.63 -5.10
N ALA A 313 41.27 -9.83 -4.64
CA ALA A 313 39.86 -10.09 -4.38
C ALA A 313 39.29 -9.18 -3.27
N VAL A 314 40.02 -9.04 -2.14
CA VAL A 314 39.59 -8.16 -1.03
C VAL A 314 39.56 -6.70 -1.46
N GLY A 315 40.54 -6.22 -2.23
CA GLY A 315 40.64 -4.85 -2.70
C GLY A 315 39.50 -4.43 -3.64
N LEU A 316 38.83 -5.36 -4.28
CA LEU A 316 37.64 -5.09 -5.10
C LEU A 316 36.39 -4.76 -4.26
N ILE A 317 36.27 -5.27 -3.02
CA ILE A 317 35.11 -5.04 -2.18
C ILE A 317 34.87 -3.54 -1.90
N PRO A 318 35.88 -2.74 -1.49
CA PRO A 318 35.72 -1.29 -1.34
C PRO A 318 35.35 -0.57 -2.64
N ALA A 319 35.92 -0.97 -3.76
CA ALA A 319 35.59 -0.39 -5.07
C ALA A 319 34.12 -0.61 -5.42
N TYR A 320 33.62 -1.83 -5.22
CA TYR A 320 32.20 -2.16 -5.42
C TYR A 320 31.29 -1.39 -4.46
N THR A 321 31.62 -1.35 -3.17
CA THR A 321 30.80 -0.64 -2.19
C THR A 321 30.71 0.85 -2.48
N LEU A 322 31.78 1.46 -2.97
CA LEU A 322 31.83 2.88 -3.34
C LEU A 322 30.93 3.17 -4.56
N VAL A 323 31.00 2.34 -5.61
CA VAL A 323 30.11 2.47 -6.79
C VAL A 323 28.65 2.32 -6.36
N CYS A 324 28.34 1.31 -5.54
CA CYS A 324 26.98 1.07 -5.06
C CYS A 324 26.45 2.21 -4.18
N TRP A 325 27.31 2.74 -3.29
CA TRP A 325 26.95 3.88 -2.45
C TRP A 325 26.61 5.11 -3.31
N HIS A 326 27.43 5.39 -4.32
CA HIS A 326 27.19 6.52 -5.25
C HIS A 326 25.87 6.36 -6.00
N VAL A 327 25.63 5.19 -6.58
CA VAL A 327 24.37 4.88 -7.31
C VAL A 327 23.15 4.97 -6.38
N ASN A 328 23.24 4.40 -5.19
CA ASN A 328 22.13 4.40 -4.24
C ASN A 328 21.81 5.82 -3.74
N ARG A 329 22.83 6.65 -3.50
CA ARG A 329 22.65 8.06 -3.14
C ARG A 329 21.91 8.84 -4.24
N TYR A 330 22.28 8.59 -5.50
CA TYR A 330 21.61 9.21 -6.65
C TYR A 330 20.17 8.75 -6.81
N LEU A 331 19.93 7.43 -6.75
CA LEU A 331 18.58 6.86 -6.85
C LEU A 331 17.65 7.38 -5.75
N LYS A 332 18.14 7.49 -4.51
CA LYS A 332 17.36 8.09 -3.42
C LYS A 332 16.97 9.53 -3.73
N ARG A 333 17.88 10.35 -4.22
CA ARG A 333 17.62 11.77 -4.52
C ARG A 333 16.58 11.97 -5.62
N ASN A 334 16.56 11.10 -6.62
CA ASN A 334 15.67 11.22 -7.78
C ASN A 334 14.38 10.38 -7.66
N ARG A 335 14.26 9.59 -6.58
CA ARG A 335 13.12 8.67 -6.39
C ARG A 335 11.79 9.42 -6.30
N THR A 336 11.77 10.55 -5.62
CA THR A 336 10.57 11.37 -5.45
C THR A 336 10.09 11.90 -6.78
N GLN A 337 11.00 12.51 -7.56
CA GLN A 337 10.66 13.02 -8.89
C GLN A 337 10.13 11.92 -9.82
N MET A 338 10.71 10.72 -9.73
CA MET A 338 10.26 9.57 -10.50
C MET A 338 8.87 9.11 -10.05
N MET A 339 8.61 9.05 -8.74
CA MET A 339 7.30 8.66 -8.19
C MET A 339 6.22 9.70 -8.53
N GLU A 340 6.52 10.99 -8.41
CA GLU A 340 5.60 12.08 -8.78
C GLU A 340 5.27 12.03 -10.29
N ALA A 341 6.29 11.91 -11.14
CA ALA A 341 6.09 11.82 -12.58
C ALA A 341 5.27 10.57 -12.97
N GLN A 342 5.52 9.43 -12.32
CA GLN A 342 4.75 8.21 -12.53
C GLN A 342 3.30 8.37 -12.06
N ALA A 343 3.06 8.98 -10.91
CA ALA A 343 1.74 9.21 -10.37
C ALA A 343 0.92 10.14 -11.27
N LEU A 344 1.51 11.26 -11.73
CA LEU A 344 0.86 12.20 -12.65
C LEU A 344 0.53 11.53 -14.00
N MET A 345 1.45 10.73 -14.54
CA MET A 345 1.21 9.98 -15.77
C MET A 345 0.06 8.98 -15.58
N THR A 346 0.11 8.16 -14.54
CA THR A 346 -0.90 7.11 -14.30
C THR A 346 -2.27 7.72 -14.02
N SER A 347 -2.34 8.77 -13.20
CA SER A 347 -3.58 9.49 -12.90
C SER A 347 -4.16 10.11 -14.17
N GLY A 348 -3.33 10.79 -14.96
CA GLY A 348 -3.77 11.38 -16.23
C GLY A 348 -4.31 10.34 -17.22
N ILE A 349 -3.62 9.21 -17.39
CA ILE A 349 -4.11 8.11 -18.25
C ILE A 349 -5.45 7.58 -17.74
N THR A 350 -5.56 7.27 -16.45
CA THR A 350 -6.78 6.71 -15.86
C THR A 350 -7.98 7.66 -16.03
N GLU A 351 -7.78 8.95 -15.74
CA GLU A 351 -8.81 9.98 -15.86
C GLU A 351 -9.29 10.14 -17.32
N HIS A 352 -8.35 10.32 -18.23
CA HIS A 352 -8.72 10.61 -19.64
C HIS A 352 -9.24 9.38 -20.37
N VAL A 353 -8.78 8.17 -20.02
CA VAL A 353 -9.37 6.93 -20.55
C VAL A 353 -10.81 6.77 -20.07
N ALA A 354 -11.07 7.00 -18.78
CA ALA A 354 -12.43 6.96 -18.23
C ALA A 354 -13.34 8.02 -18.86
N MET A 355 -12.78 9.17 -19.25
CA MET A 355 -13.53 10.28 -19.87
C MET A 355 -13.47 10.32 -21.41
N THR A 356 -13.05 9.22 -22.08
CA THR A 356 -12.84 9.20 -23.53
C THR A 356 -14.05 9.66 -24.33
N MET A 357 -15.28 9.25 -23.96
CA MET A 357 -16.49 9.65 -24.64
C MET A 357 -16.76 11.16 -24.50
N LYS A 358 -16.58 11.73 -23.31
CA LYS A 358 -16.70 13.19 -23.08
C LYS A 358 -15.63 13.97 -23.84
N THR A 359 -14.41 13.47 -23.88
CA THR A 359 -13.30 14.06 -24.63
C THR A 359 -13.65 14.15 -26.13
N ARG A 360 -14.28 13.11 -26.68
CA ARG A 360 -14.75 13.09 -28.08
C ARG A 360 -15.90 14.07 -28.31
N GLN A 361 -16.88 14.10 -27.39
CA GLN A 361 -18.02 15.04 -27.50
C GLN A 361 -17.58 16.50 -27.48
N LEU A 362 -16.52 16.81 -26.72
CA LEU A 362 -15.95 18.15 -26.62
C LEU A 362 -14.91 18.48 -27.70
N CYS A 363 -14.65 17.57 -28.64
CA CYS A 363 -13.61 17.69 -29.68
C CYS A 363 -12.21 18.05 -29.09
N TRP A 364 -11.91 17.58 -27.87
CA TRP A 364 -10.69 17.94 -27.13
C TRP A 364 -9.59 16.88 -27.18
N GLN A 365 -9.62 15.95 -28.15
CA GLN A 365 -8.67 14.83 -28.25
C GLN A 365 -7.22 15.29 -28.36
N ASN A 366 -6.94 16.34 -29.15
CA ASN A 366 -5.61 16.84 -29.36
C ASN A 366 -5.02 17.45 -28.07
N GLY A 367 -5.83 18.21 -27.33
CA GLY A 367 -5.40 18.80 -26.06
C GLY A 367 -5.11 17.75 -24.98
N VAL A 368 -5.92 16.68 -24.91
CA VAL A 368 -5.68 15.56 -24.00
C VAL A 368 -4.43 14.78 -24.40
N SER A 369 -4.27 14.51 -25.71
CA SER A 369 -3.08 13.81 -26.23
C SER A 369 -1.81 14.57 -25.90
N GLU A 370 -1.78 15.88 -26.08
CA GLU A 370 -0.63 16.73 -25.75
C GLU A 370 -0.30 16.73 -24.26
N LYS A 371 -1.33 16.81 -23.39
CA LYS A 371 -1.15 16.74 -21.94
C LYS A 371 -0.55 15.40 -21.50
N LEU A 372 -1.10 14.30 -22.01
CA LEU A 372 -0.61 12.97 -21.72
C LEU A 372 0.80 12.75 -22.23
N GLN A 373 1.09 13.24 -23.43
CA GLN A 373 2.44 13.17 -24.01
C GLN A 373 3.46 13.91 -23.13
N LYS A 374 3.16 15.13 -22.70
CA LYS A 374 4.02 15.91 -21.80
C LYS A 374 4.26 15.20 -20.46
N ALA A 375 3.20 14.62 -19.88
CA ALA A 375 3.32 13.84 -18.63
C ALA A 375 4.21 12.59 -18.84
N TYR A 376 4.04 11.90 -19.97
CA TYR A 376 4.83 10.74 -20.33
C TYR A 376 6.30 11.10 -20.61
N GLU A 377 6.57 12.18 -21.35
CA GLU A 377 7.90 12.70 -21.62
C GLU A 377 8.65 13.07 -20.32
N ARG A 378 7.95 13.70 -19.37
CA ARG A 378 8.51 13.98 -18.04
C ARG A 378 8.88 12.69 -17.30
N PHE A 379 7.98 11.70 -17.28
CA PHE A 379 8.24 10.40 -16.66
C PHE A 379 9.41 9.68 -17.33
N THR A 380 9.46 9.62 -18.66
CA THR A 380 10.53 8.94 -19.38
C THR A 380 11.87 9.65 -19.21
N SER A 381 11.93 10.99 -19.21
CA SER A 381 13.17 11.72 -19.00
C SER A 381 13.80 11.44 -17.63
N VAL A 382 12.98 11.43 -16.57
CA VAL A 382 13.45 11.12 -15.21
C VAL A 382 13.87 9.65 -15.10
N SER A 383 13.05 8.73 -15.62
CA SER A 383 13.32 7.28 -15.58
C SER A 383 14.54 6.89 -16.40
N TYR A 384 14.69 7.46 -17.60
CA TYR A 384 15.82 7.20 -18.49
C TYR A 384 17.14 7.65 -17.87
N GLY A 385 17.16 8.83 -17.25
CA GLY A 385 18.34 9.32 -16.53
C GLY A 385 18.82 8.34 -15.45
N GLY A 386 17.91 7.75 -14.69
CA GLY A 386 18.22 6.71 -13.71
C GLY A 386 18.75 5.42 -14.36
N MET A 387 18.07 4.95 -15.41
CA MET A 387 18.45 3.73 -16.13
C MET A 387 19.84 3.83 -16.76
N VAL A 388 20.15 4.95 -17.41
CA VAL A 388 21.47 5.19 -18.04
C VAL A 388 22.58 5.16 -16.98
N ARG A 389 22.39 5.83 -15.83
CA ARG A 389 23.38 5.81 -14.75
C ARG A 389 23.59 4.43 -14.15
N MET A 390 22.51 3.64 -13.98
CA MET A 390 22.63 2.25 -13.55
C MET A 390 23.44 1.41 -14.57
N ARG A 391 23.24 1.65 -15.88
CA ARG A 391 24.02 0.97 -16.92
C ARG A 391 25.50 1.36 -16.87
N TYR A 392 25.81 2.65 -16.69
CA TYR A 392 27.20 3.11 -16.53
C TYR A 392 27.84 2.53 -15.26
N ALA A 393 27.12 2.47 -14.15
CA ALA A 393 27.63 1.83 -12.94
C ALA A 393 27.94 0.34 -13.17
N ARG A 394 27.06 -0.38 -13.85
CA ARG A 394 27.30 -1.79 -14.22
C ARG A 394 28.50 -1.92 -15.14
N LEU A 395 28.66 -1.02 -16.13
CA LEU A 395 29.83 -0.98 -17.02
C LEU A 395 31.12 -0.75 -16.23
N LEU A 396 31.14 0.21 -15.32
CA LEU A 396 32.30 0.47 -14.45
C LEU A 396 32.66 -0.77 -13.63
N ILE A 397 31.70 -1.40 -13.01
CA ILE A 397 31.89 -2.65 -12.24
C ILE A 397 32.52 -3.72 -13.14
N GLN A 398 31.96 -3.92 -14.34
CA GLN A 398 32.46 -4.92 -15.29
C GLN A 398 33.89 -4.60 -15.76
N THR A 399 34.20 -3.32 -16.01
CA THR A 399 35.55 -2.87 -16.37
C THR A 399 36.56 -3.14 -15.27
N VAL A 400 36.20 -2.81 -14.00
CA VAL A 400 37.06 -3.09 -12.84
C VAL A 400 37.30 -4.59 -12.67
N CYS A 401 36.27 -5.43 -12.89
CA CYS A 401 36.41 -6.88 -12.89
C CYS A 401 37.32 -7.38 -13.99
N SER A 402 37.21 -6.82 -15.20
CA SER A 402 38.08 -7.20 -16.33
C SER A 402 39.54 -6.86 -16.04
N ILE A 403 39.81 -5.68 -15.48
CA ILE A 403 41.16 -5.27 -15.04
C ILE A 403 41.70 -6.23 -13.99
N ALA A 404 40.88 -6.60 -12.99
CA ALA A 404 41.28 -7.56 -11.97
C ALA A 404 41.53 -8.97 -12.54
N THR A 405 40.76 -9.41 -13.52
CA THR A 405 41.03 -10.65 -14.23
C THR A 405 42.37 -10.63 -14.96
N ILE A 406 42.67 -9.54 -15.66
CA ILE A 406 43.98 -9.38 -16.30
C ILE A 406 45.11 -9.37 -15.26
N PHE A 407 44.93 -8.71 -14.12
CA PHE A 407 45.90 -8.71 -13.03
C PHE A 407 46.15 -10.13 -12.51
N ILE A 408 45.10 -10.93 -12.30
CA ILE A 408 45.21 -12.35 -11.87
C ILE A 408 46.01 -13.14 -12.89
N ILE A 409 45.77 -12.96 -14.20
CA ILE A 409 46.50 -13.64 -15.27
C ILE A 409 47.99 -13.26 -15.21
N VAL A 410 48.28 -11.96 -15.16
CA VAL A 410 49.67 -11.47 -15.14
C VAL A 410 50.45 -11.95 -13.94
N VAL A 411 49.86 -11.84 -12.71
CA VAL A 411 50.48 -12.30 -11.47
C VAL A 411 50.68 -13.81 -11.51
N SER A 412 49.64 -14.57 -11.89
CA SER A 412 49.75 -16.02 -11.99
C SER A 412 50.79 -16.50 -13.01
N SER A 413 50.87 -15.82 -14.18
CA SER A 413 51.88 -16.09 -15.19
C SER A 413 53.32 -15.83 -14.68
N PHE A 414 53.52 -14.72 -13.94
CA PHE A 414 54.78 -14.42 -13.30
C PHE A 414 55.17 -15.52 -12.29
N TYR A 415 54.24 -15.94 -11.43
CA TYR A 415 54.49 -17.03 -10.45
C TYR A 415 54.73 -18.40 -11.14
N ILE A 416 54.20 -18.64 -12.34
CA ILE A 416 54.50 -19.83 -13.13
C ILE A 416 55.93 -19.75 -13.67
N CYS A 417 56.37 -18.59 -14.21
CA CYS A 417 57.70 -18.41 -14.74
C CYS A 417 58.81 -18.60 -13.69
N ILE A 418 58.56 -18.25 -12.43
CA ILE A 418 59.49 -18.45 -11.32
C ILE A 418 59.31 -19.83 -10.62
N GLY A 419 58.46 -20.72 -11.17
CA GLY A 419 58.28 -22.07 -10.65
C GLY A 419 57.52 -22.23 -9.34
N VAL A 420 56.86 -21.17 -8.84
CA VAL A 420 56.10 -21.18 -7.58
C VAL A 420 54.69 -21.67 -7.77
N MET A 421 54.12 -21.50 -8.96
CA MET A 421 52.72 -21.86 -9.25
C MET A 421 52.61 -22.75 -10.50
N SER A 422 51.68 -23.70 -10.49
CA SER A 422 51.39 -24.53 -11.67
C SER A 422 50.35 -23.86 -12.58
N LEU A 423 50.30 -24.28 -13.84
CA LEU A 423 49.34 -23.82 -14.85
C LEU A 423 47.88 -24.12 -14.37
N GLY A 424 47.67 -25.29 -13.75
CA GLY A 424 46.39 -25.67 -13.21
C GLY A 424 45.90 -24.77 -12.07
N LYS A 425 46.81 -24.34 -11.18
CA LYS A 425 46.46 -23.36 -10.15
C LYS A 425 45.99 -22.04 -10.76
N MET A 426 46.60 -21.58 -11.88
CA MET A 426 46.14 -20.39 -12.60
C MET A 426 44.72 -20.58 -13.11
N VAL A 427 44.40 -21.76 -13.71
CA VAL A 427 43.04 -22.05 -14.18
C VAL A 427 42.02 -22.07 -13.02
N VAL A 428 42.39 -22.64 -11.87
CA VAL A 428 41.55 -22.59 -10.67
C VAL A 428 41.30 -21.14 -10.25
N ALA A 429 42.37 -20.33 -10.15
CA ALA A 429 42.25 -18.91 -9.75
C ALA A 429 41.31 -18.13 -10.67
N MET A 430 41.41 -18.31 -11.99
CA MET A 430 40.52 -17.66 -12.97
C MET A 430 39.08 -18.12 -12.83
N THR A 431 38.84 -19.43 -12.69
CA THR A 431 37.48 -20.00 -12.57
C THR A 431 36.79 -19.51 -11.29
N VAL A 432 37.49 -19.61 -10.16
CA VAL A 432 36.98 -19.19 -8.86
C VAL A 432 36.75 -17.67 -8.83
N PHE A 433 37.63 -16.90 -9.47
CA PHE A 433 37.45 -15.45 -9.58
C PHE A 433 36.24 -15.06 -10.44
N THR A 434 35.95 -15.80 -11.51
CA THR A 434 34.72 -15.60 -12.32
C THR A 434 33.45 -15.83 -11.47
N LEU A 435 33.45 -16.88 -10.64
CA LEU A 435 32.37 -17.12 -9.67
C LEU A 435 32.25 -16.00 -8.64
N TYR A 436 33.39 -15.47 -8.17
CA TYR A 436 33.43 -14.32 -7.26
C TYR A 436 32.74 -13.09 -7.86
N VAL A 437 33.09 -12.71 -9.08
CA VAL A 437 32.51 -11.54 -9.76
C VAL A 437 31.00 -11.62 -9.85
N SER A 438 30.47 -12.77 -10.31
CA SER A 438 29.01 -12.96 -10.41
C SER A 438 28.33 -12.91 -9.04
N SER A 439 28.98 -13.44 -8.03
CA SER A 439 28.46 -13.48 -6.66
C SER A 439 28.44 -12.11 -5.98
N VAL A 440 29.47 -11.29 -6.17
CA VAL A 440 29.51 -9.92 -5.68
C VAL A 440 28.37 -9.09 -6.30
N VAL A 441 28.11 -9.24 -7.60
CA VAL A 441 26.99 -8.56 -8.28
C VAL A 441 25.64 -8.96 -7.65
N SER A 442 25.45 -10.23 -7.31
CA SER A 442 24.23 -10.73 -6.67
C SER A 442 24.03 -10.16 -5.26
N VAL A 443 25.10 -10.16 -4.43
CA VAL A 443 25.07 -9.59 -3.08
C VAL A 443 24.75 -8.08 -3.12
N ILE A 444 25.36 -7.38 -4.06
CA ILE A 444 25.12 -5.95 -4.26
C ILE A 444 23.68 -5.67 -4.70
N GLY A 445 23.15 -6.46 -5.64
CA GLY A 445 21.75 -6.37 -6.07
C GLY A 445 20.79 -6.48 -4.90
N PHE A 446 21.05 -7.40 -3.99
CA PHE A 446 20.29 -7.56 -2.76
C PHE A 446 20.33 -6.31 -1.85
N VAL A 447 21.53 -5.76 -1.62
CA VAL A 447 21.71 -4.57 -0.78
C VAL A 447 21.00 -3.33 -1.38
N ILE A 448 21.05 -3.18 -2.71
CA ILE A 448 20.37 -2.08 -3.41
C ILE A 448 18.84 -2.22 -3.31
N SER A 449 18.30 -3.43 -3.40
CA SER A 449 16.87 -3.70 -3.34
C SER A 449 16.29 -3.62 -1.92
N TRP A 450 17.12 -3.74 -0.89
CA TRP A 450 16.70 -3.75 0.52
C TRP A 450 15.78 -2.58 0.94
N PRO A 451 16.09 -1.29 0.58
CA PRO A 451 15.22 -0.17 0.93
C PRO A 451 13.83 -0.24 0.30
N GLU A 452 13.71 -0.79 -0.92
CA GLU A 452 12.41 -0.96 -1.60
C GLU A 452 11.55 -1.99 -0.90
N ILE A 453 12.15 -3.11 -0.52
CA ILE A 453 11.47 -4.20 0.16
C ILE A 453 11.04 -3.79 1.55
N ARG A 454 11.92 -3.09 2.26
CA ARG A 454 11.58 -2.51 3.56
C ARG A 454 10.39 -1.55 3.44
N SER A 455 10.39 -0.67 2.44
CA SER A 455 9.27 0.24 2.19
C SER A 455 7.97 -0.51 1.82
N ALA A 456 8.06 -1.58 1.01
CA ALA A 456 6.90 -2.42 0.70
C ALA A 456 6.35 -3.13 1.95
N ALA A 457 7.22 -3.65 2.80
CA ALA A 457 6.83 -4.28 4.05
C ALA A 457 6.25 -3.28 5.07
N ASP A 458 6.80 -2.07 5.12
CA ASP A 458 6.28 -0.99 5.96
C ASP A 458 4.84 -0.65 5.55
N ARG A 459 4.59 -0.48 4.24
CA ARG A 459 3.25 -0.22 3.71
C ARG A 459 2.26 -1.35 3.94
N LEU A 460 2.70 -2.61 3.78
CA LEU A 460 1.85 -3.77 4.07
C LEU A 460 1.54 -3.88 5.56
N SER A 461 2.55 -3.65 6.42
CA SER A 461 2.39 -3.62 7.87
C SER A 461 1.42 -2.53 8.32
N ASP A 462 1.42 -1.36 7.67
CA ASP A 462 0.50 -0.26 7.99
C ASP A 462 -0.96 -0.71 7.82
N ILE A 463 -1.30 -1.42 6.72
CA ILE A 463 -2.65 -1.97 6.53
C ILE A 463 -2.94 -3.09 7.53
N MET A 464 -2.01 -4.03 7.70
CA MET A 464 -2.20 -5.17 8.60
C MET A 464 -2.28 -4.79 10.08
N SER A 465 -1.83 -3.58 10.44
CA SER A 465 -1.92 -3.04 11.79
C SER A 465 -3.22 -2.28 12.08
N VAL A 466 -4.03 -2.02 11.07
CA VAL A 466 -5.34 -1.38 11.26
C VAL A 466 -6.26 -2.37 11.98
N GLU A 467 -6.91 -1.89 13.02
CA GLU A 467 -7.86 -2.69 13.79
C GLU A 467 -9.07 -3.05 12.94
N GLN A 468 -9.43 -4.33 12.95
CA GLN A 468 -10.60 -4.83 12.23
C GLN A 468 -11.89 -4.39 12.91
N GLU A 469 -12.98 -4.34 12.15
CA GLU A 469 -14.30 -4.13 12.71
C GLU A 469 -14.58 -5.18 13.81
N ARG A 470 -15.18 -4.72 14.90
CA ARG A 470 -15.53 -5.58 16.03
C ARG A 470 -16.54 -6.61 15.58
N GLN A 471 -16.18 -7.88 15.66
CA GLN A 471 -17.07 -9.01 15.34
C GLN A 471 -17.88 -9.47 16.55
N ASP A 472 -17.34 -9.24 17.75
CA ASP A 472 -17.96 -9.62 19.02
C ASP A 472 -19.03 -8.60 19.41
N GLY A 473 -20.10 -9.06 20.06
CA GLY A 473 -21.16 -8.21 20.55
C GLY A 473 -22.46 -8.99 20.79
N ILE A 474 -23.49 -8.26 21.16
CA ILE A 474 -24.83 -8.82 21.44
C ILE A 474 -25.46 -9.25 20.11
N GLU A 475 -25.98 -10.45 20.04
CA GLU A 475 -26.75 -10.92 18.90
C GLU A 475 -28.22 -10.50 19.02
N LEU A 476 -28.75 -9.89 17.97
CA LEU A 476 -30.16 -9.53 17.87
C LEU A 476 -31.00 -10.80 17.60
N VAL A 477 -32.11 -10.94 18.29
CA VAL A 477 -33.00 -12.11 18.17
C VAL A 477 -33.70 -12.08 16.81
N SER A 478 -33.49 -13.12 16.00
CA SER A 478 -34.15 -13.26 14.69
C SER A 478 -35.66 -13.28 14.82
N GLY A 479 -36.36 -12.65 13.86
CA GLY A 479 -37.85 -12.68 13.79
C GLY A 479 -38.56 -11.60 14.60
N LYS A 480 -37.86 -10.76 15.36
CA LYS A 480 -38.44 -9.58 16.02
C LYS A 480 -38.02 -8.32 15.26
N SER A 481 -38.96 -7.44 14.99
CA SER A 481 -38.70 -6.10 14.51
C SER A 481 -38.29 -5.18 15.66
N PHE A 482 -37.32 -4.32 15.42
CA PHE A 482 -36.72 -3.44 16.41
C PHE A 482 -36.96 -1.97 16.08
N PRO A 483 -37.28 -1.13 17.07
CA PRO A 483 -37.25 0.32 16.90
C PRO A 483 -35.83 0.78 16.73
N VAL A 484 -35.63 1.82 15.90
CA VAL A 484 -34.35 2.52 15.71
C VAL A 484 -34.48 3.91 16.32
N GLU A 485 -33.58 4.27 17.20
CA GLU A 485 -33.62 5.55 17.92
C GLU A 485 -32.28 6.26 17.87
N PHE A 486 -32.29 7.52 17.48
CA PHE A 486 -31.16 8.45 17.56
C PHE A 486 -31.42 9.41 18.70
N ARG A 487 -30.43 9.59 19.57
CA ARG A 487 -30.48 10.51 20.73
C ARG A 487 -29.32 11.48 20.64
N ASP A 488 -29.62 12.72 20.31
CA ASP A 488 -28.67 13.85 20.25
C ASP A 488 -27.36 13.51 19.51
N VAL A 489 -27.50 12.85 18.35
CA VAL A 489 -26.36 12.35 17.58
C VAL A 489 -25.67 13.49 16.85
N CYS A 490 -24.36 13.64 17.12
CA CYS A 490 -23.46 14.50 16.36
C CYS A 490 -22.47 13.63 15.60
N PHE A 491 -22.19 14.03 14.37
CA PHE A 491 -21.22 13.32 13.52
C PHE A 491 -20.57 14.24 12.49
N ALA A 492 -19.26 14.07 12.30
CA ALA A 492 -18.48 14.66 11.22
C ALA A 492 -17.60 13.61 10.55
N TYR A 493 -17.38 13.71 9.24
CA TYR A 493 -16.37 12.89 8.57
C TYR A 493 -14.97 13.43 8.89
N GLY A 494 -14.19 12.66 9.60
CA GLY A 494 -12.88 13.08 10.08
C GLY A 494 -12.98 14.31 11.01
N TYR A 495 -12.10 15.30 10.80
CA TYR A 495 -12.12 16.59 11.50
C TYR A 495 -12.72 17.70 10.61
N GLY A 496 -13.77 17.34 9.84
CA GLY A 496 -14.49 18.25 8.97
C GLY A 496 -15.62 19.02 9.68
N MET A 497 -16.49 19.65 8.88
CA MET A 497 -17.71 20.24 9.39
C MET A 497 -18.68 19.15 9.86
N LYS A 498 -19.41 19.43 10.93
CA LYS A 498 -20.48 18.55 11.42
C LYS A 498 -21.52 18.33 10.33
N VAL A 499 -21.80 17.08 10.06
CA VAL A 499 -22.84 16.64 9.12
C VAL A 499 -24.17 16.44 9.85
N LEU A 500 -24.09 15.91 11.09
CA LEU A 500 -25.23 15.85 12.01
C LEU A 500 -24.85 16.60 13.27
N ASP A 501 -25.77 17.43 13.79
CA ASP A 501 -25.57 18.21 15.00
C ASP A 501 -26.81 18.09 15.90
N GLY A 502 -26.74 17.23 16.92
CA GLY A 502 -27.82 16.98 17.86
C GLY A 502 -29.06 16.29 17.22
N PHE A 503 -28.85 15.50 16.16
CA PHE A 503 -29.96 14.88 15.45
C PHE A 503 -30.62 13.76 16.24
N SER A 504 -31.95 13.85 16.42
CA SER A 504 -32.74 12.89 17.17
C SER A 504 -33.97 12.49 16.37
N PHE A 505 -34.24 11.18 16.29
CA PHE A 505 -35.47 10.63 15.73
C PHE A 505 -35.73 9.21 16.25
N LYS A 506 -36.96 8.73 16.04
CA LYS A 506 -37.32 7.36 16.40
C LYS A 506 -38.19 6.74 15.31
N ALA A 507 -37.79 5.55 14.82
CA ALA A 507 -38.55 4.73 13.90
C ALA A 507 -39.10 3.50 14.64
N PHE A 508 -40.37 3.18 14.42
CA PHE A 508 -41.06 2.13 15.13
C PHE A 508 -41.37 0.92 14.22
N PRO A 509 -41.43 -0.30 14.76
CA PRO A 509 -41.93 -1.47 14.04
C PRO A 509 -43.34 -1.25 13.48
N GLY A 510 -43.60 -1.73 12.27
CA GLY A 510 -44.90 -1.55 11.59
C GLY A 510 -45.20 -0.11 11.19
N LYS A 511 -44.18 0.74 11.06
CA LYS A 511 -44.28 2.13 10.66
C LYS A 511 -43.28 2.49 9.62
N ILE A 512 -43.64 3.41 8.70
CA ILE A 512 -42.75 4.03 7.72
C ILE A 512 -42.29 5.39 8.25
N THR A 513 -41.00 5.51 8.45
CA THR A 513 -40.35 6.76 8.86
C THR A 513 -39.61 7.37 7.68
N LEU A 514 -40.00 8.57 7.26
CA LEU A 514 -39.39 9.31 6.16
C LEU A 514 -38.41 10.35 6.72
N ILE A 515 -37.15 10.30 6.27
CA ILE A 515 -36.11 11.29 6.58
C ILE A 515 -35.93 12.19 5.37
N ARG A 516 -36.24 13.47 5.52
CA ARG A 516 -36.14 14.50 4.49
C ARG A 516 -34.99 15.46 4.73
N GLY A 517 -34.57 16.15 3.70
CA GLY A 517 -33.57 17.22 3.79
C GLY A 517 -32.95 17.53 2.44
N ARG A 518 -32.22 18.65 2.35
CA ARG A 518 -31.51 19.06 1.14
C ARG A 518 -30.40 18.05 0.78
N ASN A 519 -29.98 18.03 -0.48
CA ASN A 519 -28.84 17.20 -0.88
C ASN A 519 -27.57 17.65 -0.13
N GLY A 520 -26.77 16.68 0.33
CA GLY A 520 -25.54 16.94 1.06
C GLY A 520 -25.71 17.20 2.57
N ILE A 521 -26.93 17.25 3.13
CA ILE A 521 -27.16 17.57 4.56
C ILE A 521 -26.89 16.39 5.51
N GLY A 522 -26.55 15.20 5.01
CA GLY A 522 -26.25 14.05 5.88
C GLY A 522 -27.29 12.93 5.88
N LYS A 523 -28.25 12.93 4.95
CA LYS A 523 -29.28 11.87 4.88
C LYS A 523 -28.70 10.46 4.76
N SER A 524 -27.84 10.22 3.78
CA SER A 524 -27.15 8.93 3.59
C SER A 524 -26.17 8.61 4.72
N THR A 525 -25.67 9.64 5.42
CA THR A 525 -24.85 9.48 6.62
C THR A 525 -25.65 8.84 7.76
N THR A 526 -26.92 9.19 7.90
CA THR A 526 -27.82 8.56 8.88
C THR A 526 -27.95 7.05 8.64
N ALA A 527 -28.11 6.61 7.39
CA ALA A 527 -28.14 5.18 7.03
C ALA A 527 -26.81 4.47 7.38
N ARG A 528 -25.68 5.10 7.06
CA ARG A 528 -24.35 4.54 7.36
C ARG A 528 -24.09 4.40 8.87
N LEU A 529 -24.59 5.33 9.67
CA LEU A 529 -24.53 5.27 11.13
C LEU A 529 -25.41 4.17 11.70
N ILE A 530 -26.63 3.95 11.17
CA ILE A 530 -27.50 2.83 11.56
C ILE A 530 -26.79 1.49 11.31
N LEU A 531 -26.03 1.36 10.22
CA LEU A 531 -25.26 0.16 9.85
C LEU A 531 -23.93 0.01 10.63
N ASN A 532 -23.66 0.92 11.55
CA ASN A 532 -22.39 1.00 12.29
C ASN A 532 -21.17 0.98 11.36
N MET A 533 -21.26 1.68 10.22
CA MET A 533 -20.12 1.91 9.33
C MET A 533 -19.18 2.98 9.87
N TYR A 534 -19.72 3.87 10.71
CA TYR A 534 -19.02 4.94 11.40
C TYR A 534 -19.54 5.06 12.83
N ASP A 535 -18.66 5.48 13.73
CA ASP A 535 -19.04 5.82 15.11
C ASP A 535 -19.52 7.28 15.20
N ALA A 536 -20.61 7.53 15.90
CA ALA A 536 -21.04 8.88 16.22
C ALA A 536 -20.01 9.57 17.13
N ASP A 537 -19.77 10.88 16.93
CA ASP A 537 -18.86 11.68 17.77
C ASP A 537 -19.44 11.89 19.16
N SER A 538 -20.77 12.11 19.25
CA SER A 538 -21.54 12.18 20.51
C SER A 538 -22.98 11.74 20.29
N GLY A 539 -23.71 11.50 21.37
CA GLY A 539 -25.04 10.95 21.35
C GLY A 539 -25.04 9.42 21.24
N GLU A 540 -26.22 8.83 21.10
CA GLU A 540 -26.40 7.39 21.03
C GLU A 540 -27.32 6.97 19.89
N ILE A 541 -27.02 5.82 19.28
CA ILE A 541 -27.87 5.17 18.30
C ILE A 541 -28.25 3.82 18.86
N LEU A 542 -29.56 3.59 19.02
CA LEU A 542 -30.10 2.39 19.65
C LEU A 542 -30.95 1.58 18.67
N ILE A 543 -30.80 0.28 18.70
CA ILE A 543 -31.65 -0.68 18.00
C ILE A 543 -32.24 -1.63 19.04
N GLY A 544 -33.57 -1.57 19.19
CA GLY A 544 -34.26 -2.34 20.26
C GLY A 544 -33.82 -1.96 21.68
N GLY A 545 -33.33 -0.72 21.88
CA GLY A 545 -32.81 -0.25 23.18
C GLY A 545 -31.35 -0.62 23.45
N ILE A 546 -30.65 -1.31 22.50
CA ILE A 546 -29.26 -1.70 22.62
C ILE A 546 -28.44 -0.75 21.73
N SER A 547 -27.32 -0.23 22.23
CA SER A 547 -26.42 0.60 21.46
C SER A 547 -25.85 -0.15 20.24
N VAL A 548 -25.85 0.46 19.06
CA VAL A 548 -25.27 -0.15 17.84
C VAL A 548 -23.81 -0.55 18.03
N ARG A 549 -23.09 0.12 18.94
CA ARG A 549 -21.70 -0.19 19.29
C ARG A 549 -21.54 -1.53 20.03
N ASP A 550 -22.59 -1.96 20.73
CA ASP A 550 -22.57 -3.19 21.53
C ASP A 550 -23.13 -4.40 20.78
N ILE A 551 -23.76 -4.17 19.63
CA ILE A 551 -24.31 -5.23 18.76
C ILE A 551 -23.19 -5.79 17.87
N SER A 552 -23.15 -7.12 17.71
CA SER A 552 -22.27 -7.77 16.74
C SER A 552 -22.52 -7.22 15.33
N THR A 553 -21.48 -6.77 14.64
CA THR A 553 -21.58 -6.20 13.29
C THR A 553 -22.26 -7.18 12.32
N THR A 554 -21.98 -8.47 12.46
CA THR A 554 -22.60 -9.52 11.64
C THR A 554 -24.10 -9.62 11.91
N SER A 555 -24.52 -9.60 13.18
CA SER A 555 -25.93 -9.64 13.57
C SER A 555 -26.68 -8.39 13.12
N LEU A 556 -26.06 -7.23 13.29
CA LEU A 556 -26.59 -5.94 12.85
C LEU A 556 -26.89 -5.94 11.35
N ARG A 557 -25.91 -6.30 10.51
CA ARG A 557 -26.01 -6.33 9.04
C ARG A 557 -26.91 -7.45 8.51
N LYS A 558 -27.17 -8.51 9.29
CA LYS A 558 -28.20 -9.51 8.98
C LYS A 558 -29.60 -8.98 9.25
N THR A 559 -29.76 -8.20 10.33
CA THR A 559 -31.04 -7.65 10.77
C THR A 559 -31.50 -6.48 9.92
N ILE A 560 -30.56 -5.70 9.35
CA ILE A 560 -30.83 -4.50 8.56
C ILE A 560 -30.62 -4.80 7.07
N GLY A 561 -31.65 -4.53 6.27
CA GLY A 561 -31.54 -4.45 4.82
C GLY A 561 -31.29 -3.01 4.40
N TYR A 562 -30.25 -2.77 3.63
CA TYR A 562 -29.91 -1.44 3.11
C TYR A 562 -29.90 -1.43 1.60
N CYS A 563 -30.59 -0.47 1.01
CA CYS A 563 -30.57 -0.17 -0.41
C CYS A 563 -29.96 1.21 -0.60
N GLU A 564 -28.73 1.25 -1.17
CA GLU A 564 -27.93 2.46 -1.39
C GLU A 564 -28.22 3.12 -2.73
N GLN A 565 -27.89 4.41 -2.84
CA GLN A 565 -27.89 5.18 -4.07
C GLN A 565 -26.46 5.69 -4.41
N PRO A 566 -25.98 5.48 -5.68
CA PRO A 566 -26.53 4.59 -6.71
C PRO A 566 -26.41 3.11 -6.35
N ALA A 567 -27.30 2.28 -6.90
CA ALA A 567 -27.26 0.85 -6.71
C ALA A 567 -25.97 0.25 -7.26
N ALA A 568 -25.13 -0.33 -6.40
CA ALA A 568 -23.88 -0.99 -6.77
C ALA A 568 -24.14 -2.46 -7.13
N LEU A 569 -23.77 -2.86 -8.36
CA LEU A 569 -23.84 -4.23 -8.83
C LEU A 569 -22.44 -4.79 -9.13
N TYR A 570 -22.25 -6.04 -8.79
CA TYR A 570 -21.02 -6.78 -9.12
C TYR A 570 -21.02 -7.16 -10.59
N ASN A 571 -19.86 -7.25 -11.21
CA ASN A 571 -19.68 -7.83 -12.54
C ASN A 571 -19.92 -9.36 -12.48
N ALA A 572 -21.16 -9.74 -12.38
CA ALA A 572 -21.66 -11.09 -12.15
C ALA A 572 -23.02 -11.23 -12.80
N SER A 573 -23.64 -12.42 -12.77
CA SER A 573 -25.00 -12.62 -13.26
C SER A 573 -26.04 -11.90 -12.35
N ILE A 574 -27.26 -11.69 -12.85
CA ILE A 574 -28.37 -11.17 -12.06
C ILE A 574 -28.61 -12.06 -10.84
N ARG A 575 -28.62 -13.39 -11.05
CA ARG A 575 -28.70 -14.39 -9.99
C ARG A 575 -27.66 -14.16 -8.88
N GLU A 576 -26.39 -14.12 -9.24
CA GLU A 576 -25.29 -13.93 -8.30
C GLU A 576 -25.36 -12.59 -7.57
N ASN A 577 -25.80 -11.54 -8.27
CA ASN A 577 -26.02 -10.24 -7.68
C ASN A 577 -27.12 -10.22 -6.61
N ILE A 578 -28.14 -11.06 -6.72
CA ILE A 578 -29.20 -11.17 -5.72
C ILE A 578 -28.78 -12.09 -4.58
N LEU A 579 -28.18 -13.25 -4.91
CA LEU A 579 -27.80 -14.25 -3.92
C LEU A 579 -26.67 -13.77 -3.01
N CYS A 580 -25.67 -13.07 -3.53
CA CYS A 580 -24.48 -12.64 -2.80
C CYS A 580 -23.90 -13.77 -1.91
N GLY A 581 -23.77 -14.98 -2.50
CA GLY A 581 -23.22 -16.16 -1.80
C GLY A 581 -24.18 -16.90 -0.87
N GLN A 582 -25.45 -16.51 -0.77
CA GLN A 582 -26.49 -17.23 -0.02
C GLN A 582 -27.18 -18.28 -0.89
N GLN A 583 -27.76 -19.30 -0.27
CA GLN A 583 -28.48 -20.35 -0.98
C GLN A 583 -29.98 -20.08 -0.93
N TRP A 584 -30.54 -19.75 -2.10
CA TRP A 584 -31.97 -19.57 -2.34
C TRP A 584 -32.32 -20.28 -3.65
N THR A 585 -33.59 -20.73 -3.78
CA THR A 585 -34.05 -21.35 -5.03
C THR A 585 -34.30 -20.28 -6.10
N ASP A 586 -34.25 -20.70 -7.38
CA ASP A 586 -34.53 -19.80 -8.49
C ASP A 586 -35.96 -19.23 -8.44
N GLU A 587 -36.92 -20.04 -7.97
CA GLU A 587 -38.30 -19.59 -7.78
C GLU A 587 -38.40 -18.47 -6.72
N GLU A 588 -37.61 -18.53 -5.66
CA GLU A 588 -37.54 -17.44 -4.66
C GLU A 588 -36.93 -16.19 -5.25
N VAL A 589 -35.83 -16.32 -6.03
CA VAL A 589 -35.17 -15.22 -6.71
C VAL A 589 -36.13 -14.55 -7.70
N GLU A 590 -36.82 -15.33 -8.55
CA GLU A 590 -37.80 -14.82 -9.50
C GLU A 590 -38.97 -14.13 -8.81
N ARG A 591 -39.49 -14.73 -7.73
CA ARG A 591 -40.59 -14.16 -6.95
C ARG A 591 -40.24 -12.78 -6.42
N VAL A 592 -39.05 -12.61 -5.86
CA VAL A 592 -38.62 -11.31 -5.34
C VAL A 592 -38.36 -10.31 -6.48
N LEU A 593 -37.79 -10.73 -7.60
CA LEU A 593 -37.61 -9.88 -8.78
C LEU A 593 -38.96 -9.40 -9.36
N ARG A 594 -39.93 -10.30 -9.53
CA ARG A 594 -41.28 -9.95 -9.98
C ARG A 594 -41.94 -8.94 -9.03
N ARG A 595 -41.73 -9.10 -7.72
CA ARG A 595 -42.23 -8.20 -6.70
C ARG A 595 -41.65 -6.79 -6.84
N THR A 596 -40.40 -6.64 -7.33
CA THR A 596 -39.78 -5.34 -7.59
C THR A 596 -40.16 -4.77 -8.99
N GLY A 597 -41.01 -5.43 -9.75
CA GLY A 597 -41.37 -5.02 -11.10
C GLY A 597 -40.26 -5.25 -12.12
N PHE A 598 -39.29 -6.14 -11.84
CA PHE A 598 -38.22 -6.47 -12.77
C PHE A 598 -38.76 -7.37 -13.91
N ASP A 599 -38.44 -7.03 -15.14
CA ASP A 599 -38.96 -7.72 -16.33
C ASP A 599 -38.13 -8.99 -16.63
N LEU A 600 -38.60 -10.13 -16.10
CA LEU A 600 -37.99 -11.45 -16.35
C LEU A 600 -38.28 -11.99 -17.76
N SER A 601 -39.17 -11.35 -18.57
CA SER A 601 -39.37 -11.75 -19.96
C SER A 601 -38.24 -11.25 -20.87
N ARG A 602 -37.62 -10.14 -20.47
CA ARG A 602 -36.50 -9.49 -21.17
C ARG A 602 -35.14 -9.96 -20.71
N PHE A 603 -35.00 -10.32 -19.41
CA PHE A 603 -33.72 -10.60 -18.79
C PHE A 603 -33.71 -12.00 -18.14
N SER A 604 -32.73 -12.83 -18.54
CA SER A 604 -32.46 -14.11 -17.89
C SER A 604 -31.71 -13.91 -16.58
N LEU A 605 -31.92 -14.78 -15.58
CA LEU A 605 -31.17 -14.80 -14.32
C LEU A 605 -29.66 -14.94 -14.53
N ASP A 606 -29.24 -15.64 -15.57
CA ASP A 606 -27.83 -15.88 -15.89
C ASP A 606 -27.19 -14.75 -16.72
N MET A 607 -27.97 -13.71 -17.07
CA MET A 607 -27.42 -12.56 -17.79
C MET A 607 -26.38 -11.82 -16.95
N MET A 608 -25.21 -11.59 -17.53
CA MET A 608 -24.13 -10.80 -16.91
C MET A 608 -24.46 -9.30 -16.96
N VAL A 609 -24.41 -8.64 -15.82
CA VAL A 609 -24.77 -7.21 -15.71
C VAL A 609 -23.63 -6.25 -16.09
N GLY A 610 -22.43 -6.80 -16.33
CA GLY A 610 -21.24 -6.01 -16.66
C GLY A 610 -20.71 -5.22 -15.46
N GLU A 611 -19.59 -4.53 -15.69
CA GLU A 611 -18.90 -3.76 -14.66
C GLU A 611 -19.76 -2.58 -14.18
N GLY A 612 -20.12 -2.59 -12.89
CA GLY A 612 -20.96 -1.56 -12.28
C GLY A 612 -22.39 -1.51 -12.82
N GLY A 613 -22.89 -2.61 -13.41
CA GLY A 613 -24.25 -2.68 -13.94
C GLY A 613 -24.45 -1.98 -15.28
N LYS A 614 -23.40 -1.77 -16.06
CA LYS A 614 -23.46 -1.02 -17.35
C LYS A 614 -24.44 -1.56 -18.38
N SER A 615 -24.83 -2.83 -18.29
CA SER A 615 -25.81 -3.48 -19.19
C SER A 615 -27.25 -3.18 -18.84
N LEU A 616 -27.51 -2.51 -17.73
CA LEU A 616 -28.81 -2.23 -17.17
C LEU A 616 -29.05 -0.72 -17.06
N SER A 617 -30.33 -0.30 -17.13
CA SER A 617 -30.72 1.05 -16.77
C SER A 617 -30.57 1.29 -15.25
N GLY A 618 -30.55 2.56 -14.83
CA GLY A 618 -30.52 2.91 -13.41
C GLY A 618 -31.70 2.34 -12.63
N GLY A 619 -32.91 2.33 -13.23
CA GLY A 619 -34.10 1.74 -12.63
C GLY A 619 -34.02 0.22 -12.51
N GLU A 620 -33.51 -0.51 -13.52
CA GLU A 620 -33.30 -1.95 -13.47
C GLU A 620 -32.26 -2.33 -12.39
N SER A 621 -31.16 -1.58 -12.32
CA SER A 621 -30.13 -1.77 -11.28
C SER A 621 -30.69 -1.57 -9.88
N GLN A 622 -31.56 -0.58 -9.70
CA GLN A 622 -32.22 -0.31 -8.43
C GLN A 622 -33.20 -1.41 -8.03
N ARG A 623 -33.99 -1.93 -8.98
CA ARG A 623 -34.90 -3.08 -8.74
C ARG A 623 -34.14 -4.32 -8.30
N ILE A 624 -32.98 -4.62 -8.87
CA ILE A 624 -32.08 -5.72 -8.42
C ILE A 624 -31.57 -5.45 -7.01
N SER A 625 -31.16 -4.22 -6.69
CA SER A 625 -30.68 -3.85 -5.35
C SER A 625 -31.78 -4.00 -4.29
N ILE A 626 -33.01 -3.61 -4.59
CA ILE A 626 -34.17 -3.81 -3.71
C ILE A 626 -34.45 -5.31 -3.58
N ALA A 627 -34.44 -6.10 -4.66
CA ALA A 627 -34.62 -7.54 -4.63
C ALA A 627 -33.55 -8.25 -3.74
N ARG A 628 -32.27 -7.86 -3.90
CA ARG A 628 -31.15 -8.31 -3.07
C ARG A 628 -31.39 -8.06 -1.57
N MET A 629 -31.95 -6.92 -1.23
CA MET A 629 -32.31 -6.58 0.14
C MET A 629 -33.48 -7.42 0.64
N LEU A 630 -34.56 -7.53 -0.12
CA LEU A 630 -35.80 -8.18 0.29
C LEU A 630 -35.68 -9.69 0.45
N ILE A 631 -34.90 -10.38 -0.41
CA ILE A 631 -34.71 -11.84 -0.34
C ILE A 631 -34.15 -12.28 1.03
N ARG A 632 -33.36 -11.42 1.67
CA ARG A 632 -32.77 -11.67 3.00
C ARG A 632 -33.75 -11.56 4.16
N LYS A 633 -34.99 -11.10 3.92
CA LYS A 633 -36.05 -10.91 4.90
C LYS A 633 -35.62 -10.12 6.14
N PRO A 634 -35.00 -8.92 5.98
CA PRO A 634 -34.52 -8.14 7.12
C PRO A 634 -35.65 -7.66 8.00
N GLN A 635 -35.39 -7.39 9.29
CA GLN A 635 -36.34 -6.84 10.23
C GLN A 635 -36.46 -5.31 10.18
N ILE A 636 -35.38 -4.66 9.77
CA ILE A 636 -35.29 -3.21 9.55
C ILE A 636 -34.92 -2.98 8.10
N LEU A 637 -35.66 -2.17 7.40
CA LEU A 637 -35.36 -1.76 6.03
C LEU A 637 -34.96 -0.28 6.01
N VAL A 638 -33.82 -0.01 5.38
CA VAL A 638 -33.31 1.36 5.16
C VAL A 638 -33.11 1.54 3.66
N LEU A 639 -33.88 2.46 3.06
CA LEU A 639 -33.81 2.74 1.63
C LEU A 639 -33.37 4.19 1.39
N ASP A 640 -32.29 4.36 0.68
CA ASP A 640 -31.76 5.68 0.32
C ASP A 640 -32.17 6.05 -1.12
N GLU A 641 -33.04 7.07 -1.26
CA GLU A 641 -33.61 7.57 -2.51
C GLU A 641 -34.18 6.46 -3.42
N PRO A 642 -35.12 5.62 -2.93
CA PRO A 642 -35.57 4.44 -3.67
C PRO A 642 -36.33 4.74 -4.96
N THR A 643 -36.84 5.95 -5.14
CA THR A 643 -37.61 6.38 -6.31
C THR A 643 -36.84 7.20 -7.33
N ALA A 644 -35.53 7.48 -7.10
CA ALA A 644 -34.74 8.42 -7.90
C ALA A 644 -34.62 8.07 -9.40
N PHE A 645 -34.63 6.76 -9.72
CA PHE A 645 -34.52 6.28 -11.10
C PHE A 645 -35.78 5.55 -11.57
N ALA A 646 -36.88 5.63 -10.79
CA ALA A 646 -38.13 4.94 -11.09
C ALA A 646 -39.07 5.85 -11.89
N ASP A 647 -39.71 5.26 -12.91
CA ASP A 647 -40.87 5.83 -13.59
C ASP A 647 -42.11 5.82 -12.66
N ALA A 648 -43.25 6.26 -13.17
CA ALA A 648 -44.47 6.31 -12.38
C ALA A 648 -44.89 4.92 -11.89
N ASP A 649 -44.81 3.91 -12.76
CA ASP A 649 -45.19 2.52 -12.44
C ASP A 649 -44.18 1.90 -11.46
N GLY A 650 -42.89 2.16 -11.67
CA GLY A 650 -41.83 1.74 -10.75
C GLY A 650 -41.95 2.38 -9.37
N THR A 651 -42.33 3.65 -9.31
CA THR A 651 -42.60 4.34 -8.04
C THR A 651 -43.80 3.71 -7.32
N ALA A 652 -44.88 3.42 -8.01
CA ALA A 652 -46.08 2.76 -7.47
C ALA A 652 -45.69 1.37 -6.89
N CYS A 653 -44.93 0.59 -7.64
CA CYS A 653 -44.41 -0.71 -7.20
C CYS A 653 -43.57 -0.61 -5.91
N ILE A 654 -42.65 0.38 -5.85
CA ILE A 654 -41.85 0.62 -4.64
C ILE A 654 -42.72 1.00 -3.45
N MET A 655 -43.72 1.86 -3.67
CA MET A 655 -44.69 2.25 -2.61
C MET A 655 -45.49 1.04 -2.09
N ASP A 656 -45.90 0.13 -2.97
CA ASP A 656 -46.58 -1.09 -2.57
C ASP A 656 -45.68 -2.01 -1.75
N ILE A 657 -44.41 -2.18 -2.15
CA ILE A 657 -43.44 -2.92 -1.35
C ILE A 657 -43.29 -2.31 0.05
N LEU A 658 -43.18 -0.99 0.15
CA LEU A 658 -43.03 -0.32 1.43
C LEU A 658 -44.26 -0.55 2.35
N ARG A 659 -45.48 -0.52 1.75
CA ARG A 659 -46.75 -0.86 2.47
C ARG A 659 -46.76 -2.29 2.99
N GLU A 660 -46.43 -3.26 2.13
CA GLU A 660 -46.38 -4.69 2.48
C GLU A 660 -45.36 -4.96 3.59
N GLU A 661 -44.19 -4.35 3.51
CA GLU A 661 -43.13 -4.51 4.53
C GLU A 661 -43.52 -3.86 5.86
N ARG A 662 -44.16 -2.69 5.83
CA ARG A 662 -44.77 -2.06 7.01
C ARG A 662 -45.83 -2.97 7.63
N ASP A 663 -46.78 -3.46 6.83
CA ASP A 663 -47.92 -4.26 7.27
C ASP A 663 -47.50 -5.63 7.81
N SER A 664 -46.33 -6.12 7.37
CA SER A 664 -45.66 -7.29 7.96
C SER A 664 -45.00 -7.02 9.33
N GLY A 665 -45.13 -5.79 9.86
CA GLY A 665 -44.63 -5.39 11.15
C GLY A 665 -43.15 -4.98 11.19
N ARG A 666 -42.51 -4.81 10.04
CA ARG A 666 -41.10 -4.40 9.97
C ARG A 666 -40.91 -2.89 10.22
N THR A 667 -39.72 -2.53 10.65
CA THR A 667 -39.33 -1.11 10.73
C THR A 667 -38.85 -0.63 9.40
N VAL A 668 -39.51 0.37 8.81
CA VAL A 668 -39.16 0.89 7.49
C VAL A 668 -38.68 2.34 7.61
N ILE A 669 -37.44 2.60 7.18
CA ILE A 669 -36.84 3.94 7.14
C ILE A 669 -36.57 4.26 5.67
N VAL A 670 -37.15 5.34 5.20
CA VAL A 670 -36.96 5.83 3.84
C VAL A 670 -36.28 7.19 3.91
N ILE A 671 -35.21 7.35 3.15
CA ILE A 671 -34.50 8.60 2.98
C ILE A 671 -34.86 9.09 1.60
N SER A 672 -35.60 10.19 1.46
CA SER A 672 -35.97 10.72 0.16
C SER A 672 -36.38 12.20 0.20
N HIS A 673 -36.31 12.84 -0.94
CA HIS A 673 -36.85 14.15 -1.20
C HIS A 673 -38.12 14.13 -2.06
N ASP A 674 -38.62 12.93 -2.40
CA ASP A 674 -39.81 12.73 -3.25
C ASP A 674 -41.09 12.92 -2.45
N ASP A 675 -41.88 13.93 -2.82
CA ASP A 675 -43.14 14.30 -2.16
C ASP A 675 -44.21 13.21 -2.26
N ARG A 676 -44.14 12.30 -3.23
CA ARG A 676 -45.07 11.18 -3.38
C ARG A 676 -45.05 10.23 -2.19
N LEU A 677 -43.91 10.12 -1.51
CA LEU A 677 -43.72 9.26 -0.34
C LEU A 677 -44.34 9.81 0.95
N ASP A 678 -44.72 11.11 0.99
CA ASP A 678 -45.36 11.74 2.16
C ASP A 678 -46.70 11.09 2.51
N THR A 679 -47.46 10.70 1.49
CA THR A 679 -48.78 10.05 1.68
C THR A 679 -48.66 8.66 2.31
N LEU A 680 -47.47 8.08 2.28
CA LEU A 680 -47.18 6.75 2.80
C LEU A 680 -46.53 6.79 4.18
N ALA A 681 -45.86 7.89 4.54
CA ALA A 681 -45.09 8.01 5.76
C ALA A 681 -45.98 8.19 6.98
N ASP A 682 -45.76 7.37 8.01
CA ASP A 682 -46.39 7.56 9.32
C ASP A 682 -45.69 8.67 10.14
N HIS A 683 -44.39 8.84 9.92
CA HIS A 683 -43.59 9.89 10.58
C HIS A 683 -42.63 10.54 9.57
N ILE A 684 -42.53 11.87 9.59
CA ILE A 684 -41.62 12.62 8.73
C ILE A 684 -40.67 13.42 9.62
N PHE A 685 -39.36 13.22 9.43
CA PHE A 685 -38.29 13.95 10.08
C PHE A 685 -37.51 14.77 9.07
N ASN A 686 -37.33 16.06 9.35
CA ASN A 686 -36.58 16.99 8.50
C ASN A 686 -35.19 17.20 9.09
N LEU A 687 -34.16 16.77 8.36
CA LEU A 687 -32.77 17.17 8.60
C LEU A 687 -32.61 18.65 8.22
N ARG A 688 -32.16 19.47 9.15
CA ARG A 688 -31.98 20.93 9.00
C ARG A 688 -30.53 21.31 8.99
#